data_5b43bc7e0c3a6e30b3e1a36ff1ee306b
#
_entry.id   5b43bc7e0c3a6e30b3e1a36ff1ee306b
#
_cell.length_a   1.000
_cell.length_b   1.000
_cell.length_c   1.000
_cell.angle_alpha   90.00
_cell.angle_beta   90.00
_cell.angle_gamma   90.00
#
_symmetry.space_group_name_H-M   'P 1'
#
loop_
_entity.id
_entity.type
_entity.pdbx_description
1 polymer ?
#
loop_
_entity_poly.entity_id
_entity_poly.type
_entity_poly.pdbx_seq_one_letter_code
_entity_poly.pdbx_strand_id
1 'polypeptide(L)'
;MKLFLDNHFIAKIKNFSLAIITLLFIYSCATRKAQYGKNVSANETENATDTIKIAHTFYLVGDAGNADEEQAQQTLELLHDRLKKASKKSTLLFLGDNIYPKGFPADKNAEDKELAETKLKNQLKLAKGYKGKTIFIPGNHDWYSGIKGLESQADFVTKKLDDKKAFLPRKSCAIEDVKIDSITTLVTIDSEWFLEDWDNHPTINDNCEIKTREAFFEELENILNKNQEKTVVLAIHHPLLSNGTHGGQFSLEKQLFPLEKKIPLPVIGSFINLLRKTSGVSPQDIQNKQYTIYAKRIKTLLQKQKNVIVVSGHDHNLQYISKENIQQIISGAGSKSEAARAINENDFSYGGNGYAALTLYKSGDAKVSFYGNENNKEKLLFEKEIIKAKEINWASDIPNKFPSRITTSIYSAKMTDKSLFHKFLFGQHYRKYYSMPIDVKVATVDTLKGGLKPIREGGGHQSVSLRMSDPKGREYVLRGMKKSATVFLQSVAFKDQYVVNDFEDTYTESFLFDFYTTSHPYAPFVIGSMSDKIGVLHTNPILYYVPKQNGLGEFNAGFGDQLYMVEERPADNHLDGKNFGNPSNIIGTDDMMLNLHKDEKYSVDEKEYIKARLFDILIGDWDRHSDQWRWAEFKKDGKVIYRPIPRDRDQAFVKYDGALLSILMNIPALR
;
A
#
# COMPACT_ATOMS: atom_id res chain seq x y z
N MET A 1 32.95 -60.69 -8.60
CA MET A 1 31.54 -61.08 -8.38
C MET A 1 30.66 -60.02 -9.03
N LYS A 2 30.30 -60.20 -10.31
CA LYS A 2 29.37 -59.28 -11.03
C LYS A 2 27.95 -59.73 -10.68
N LEU A 3 27.23 -58.89 -9.93
CA LEU A 3 25.80 -59.06 -9.72
C LEU A 3 25.09 -58.80 -11.06
N PHE A 4 24.66 -59.88 -11.72
CA PHE A 4 23.66 -59.80 -12.78
C PHE A 4 22.31 -59.45 -12.13
N LEU A 5 21.97 -58.16 -12.09
CA LEU A 5 20.60 -57.76 -11.84
C LEU A 5 19.78 -58.14 -13.07
N ASP A 6 18.85 -59.03 -12.87
CA ASP A 6 17.93 -59.56 -13.88
C ASP A 6 17.17 -58.37 -14.53
N ASN A 7 17.21 -58.26 -15.86
CA ASN A 7 16.55 -57.20 -16.63
C ASN A 7 15.05 -57.14 -16.31
N HIS A 8 14.45 -58.24 -15.89
CA HIS A 8 13.05 -58.26 -15.45
C HIS A 8 12.83 -57.58 -14.09
N PHE A 9 13.81 -57.62 -13.19
CA PHE A 9 13.76 -56.97 -11.89
C PHE A 9 13.95 -55.44 -12.06
N ILE A 10 14.86 -55.03 -12.91
CA ILE A 10 15.09 -53.62 -13.25
C ILE A 10 13.83 -53.00 -13.92
N ALA A 11 13.17 -53.77 -14.83
CA ALA A 11 11.92 -53.32 -15.46
C ALA A 11 10.76 -53.18 -14.46
N LYS A 12 10.64 -54.10 -13.50
CA LYS A 12 9.64 -54.00 -12.41
C LYS A 12 9.89 -52.80 -11.48
N ILE A 13 11.15 -52.52 -11.10
CA ILE A 13 11.51 -51.34 -10.32
C ILE A 13 11.21 -50.04 -11.10
N LYS A 14 11.55 -50.00 -12.40
CA LYS A 14 11.21 -48.82 -13.24
C LYS A 14 9.70 -48.60 -13.32
N ASN A 15 8.91 -49.64 -13.56
CA ASN A 15 7.46 -49.56 -13.65
C ASN A 15 6.83 -49.20 -12.30
N PHE A 16 7.34 -49.71 -11.18
CA PHE A 16 6.91 -49.40 -9.83
C PHE A 16 7.28 -47.94 -9.46
N SER A 17 8.51 -47.51 -9.79
CA SER A 17 8.94 -46.13 -9.60
C SER A 17 8.13 -45.15 -10.46
N LEU A 18 7.83 -45.51 -11.72
CA LEU A 18 6.97 -44.73 -12.60
C LEU A 18 5.54 -44.64 -12.05
N ALA A 19 5.00 -45.73 -11.53
CA ALA A 19 3.67 -45.75 -10.90
C ALA A 19 3.63 -44.88 -9.62
N ILE A 20 4.67 -44.93 -8.78
CA ILE A 20 4.78 -44.06 -7.58
C ILE A 20 4.90 -42.58 -8.00
N ILE A 21 5.75 -42.30 -9.00
CA ILE A 21 5.91 -40.92 -9.52
C ILE A 21 4.57 -40.43 -10.08
N THR A 22 3.86 -41.26 -10.85
CA THR A 22 2.54 -40.93 -11.39
C THR A 22 1.51 -40.70 -10.29
N LEU A 23 1.49 -41.54 -9.25
CA LEU A 23 0.64 -41.39 -8.07
C LEU A 23 0.96 -40.08 -7.29
N LEU A 24 2.24 -39.76 -7.10
CA LEU A 24 2.68 -38.51 -6.46
C LEU A 24 2.25 -37.29 -7.27
N PHE A 25 2.31 -37.34 -8.61
CA PHE A 25 1.81 -36.29 -9.49
C PHE A 25 0.30 -36.10 -9.37
N ILE A 26 -0.48 -37.20 -9.30
CA ILE A 26 -1.96 -37.13 -9.17
C ILE A 26 -2.37 -36.53 -7.83
N TYR A 27 -1.69 -36.86 -6.72
CA TYR A 27 -1.94 -36.31 -5.40
C TYR A 27 -1.50 -34.82 -5.27
N SER A 28 -0.69 -34.33 -6.18
CA SER A 28 -0.11 -32.97 -6.15
C SER A 28 -0.86 -31.93 -6.97
N CYS A 29 -1.89 -32.33 -7.74
CA CYS A 29 -2.61 -31.42 -8.64
C CYS A 29 -3.68 -30.58 -7.93
N ALA A 30 -3.90 -29.36 -8.40
CA ALA A 30 -5.05 -28.54 -8.03
C ALA A 30 -6.36 -29.21 -8.47
N THR A 31 -7.43 -29.07 -7.69
CA THR A 31 -8.74 -29.69 -7.96
C THR A 31 -9.86 -28.66 -7.89
N ARG A 32 -11.03 -29.02 -8.45
CA ARG A 32 -12.24 -28.20 -8.32
C ARG A 32 -13.01 -28.47 -7.03
N LYS A 33 -12.72 -29.57 -6.31
CA LYS A 33 -13.37 -29.91 -5.04
C LYS A 33 -12.80 -29.07 -3.90
N ALA A 34 -13.62 -28.88 -2.87
CA ALA A 34 -13.15 -28.22 -1.65
C ALA A 34 -12.00 -29.01 -1.02
N GLN A 35 -10.94 -28.30 -0.65
CA GLN A 35 -9.78 -28.82 0.07
C GLN A 35 -9.53 -27.98 1.32
N TYR A 36 -9.11 -28.66 2.37
CA TYR A 36 -8.85 -28.09 3.68
C TYR A 36 -7.43 -28.45 4.12
N GLY A 37 -6.71 -27.48 4.65
CA GLY A 37 -5.43 -27.69 5.33
C GLY A 37 -5.61 -28.55 6.57
N LYS A 38 -4.52 -29.07 7.13
CA LYS A 38 -4.56 -30.02 8.26
C LYS A 38 -5.22 -29.46 9.52
N ASN A 39 -5.12 -28.16 9.74
CA ASN A 39 -5.63 -27.49 10.94
C ASN A 39 -7.01 -26.86 10.76
N VAL A 40 -7.68 -27.12 9.63
CA VAL A 40 -9.01 -26.55 9.34
C VAL A 40 -9.96 -27.64 8.87
N SER A 41 -11.23 -27.48 9.22
CA SER A 41 -12.30 -28.40 8.81
C SER A 41 -13.48 -27.63 8.20
N ALA A 42 -14.39 -28.37 7.51
CA ALA A 42 -15.58 -27.77 6.92
C ALA A 42 -16.49 -27.04 7.94
N ASN A 43 -16.43 -27.43 9.19
CA ASN A 43 -17.31 -26.93 10.27
C ASN A 43 -16.48 -26.57 11.50
N GLU A 44 -15.63 -25.57 11.42
CA GLU A 44 -15.15 -24.87 12.63
C GLU A 44 -16.27 -23.94 13.15
N THR A 45 -17.40 -24.48 13.52
CA THR A 45 -18.35 -23.81 14.42
C THR A 45 -17.75 -23.86 15.83
N GLU A 46 -16.77 -23.02 16.14
CA GLU A 46 -16.64 -22.56 17.51
C GLU A 46 -17.96 -21.89 17.86
N ASN A 47 -18.54 -22.33 18.95
CA ASN A 47 -19.83 -21.94 19.52
C ASN A 47 -20.29 -20.57 19.08
N ALA A 48 -21.51 -20.51 18.58
CA ALA A 48 -22.23 -19.28 18.30
C ALA A 48 -21.96 -18.30 19.46
N THR A 49 -20.99 -17.42 19.27
CA THR A 49 -20.84 -16.30 20.17
C THR A 49 -22.08 -15.48 19.98
N ASP A 50 -22.90 -15.53 21.00
CA ASP A 50 -24.12 -14.76 21.17
C ASP A 50 -23.94 -13.38 20.56
N THR A 51 -24.86 -13.05 19.61
CA THR A 51 -25.26 -11.69 19.25
C THR A 51 -24.17 -10.60 19.38
N ILE A 52 -22.91 -10.91 19.12
CA ILE A 52 -21.85 -9.93 19.02
C ILE A 52 -22.26 -9.01 17.89
N LYS A 53 -22.49 -7.76 18.23
CA LYS A 53 -23.08 -6.78 17.33
C LYS A 53 -22.18 -6.65 16.10
N ILE A 54 -22.64 -7.14 14.95
CA ILE A 54 -21.96 -6.97 13.67
C ILE A 54 -21.72 -5.47 13.44
N ALA A 55 -20.49 -5.10 13.16
CA ALA A 55 -20.12 -3.76 12.74
C ALA A 55 -20.40 -3.58 11.26
N HIS A 56 -19.85 -4.48 10.40
CA HIS A 56 -20.06 -4.43 8.97
C HIS A 56 -19.87 -5.82 8.33
N THR A 57 -20.54 -6.08 7.18
CA THR A 57 -20.33 -7.29 6.38
C THR A 57 -19.98 -6.91 4.95
N PHE A 58 -18.88 -7.43 4.42
CA PHE A 58 -18.53 -7.35 3.00
C PHE A 58 -18.93 -8.65 2.31
N TYR A 59 -19.77 -8.55 1.27
CA TYR A 59 -20.04 -9.63 0.34
C TYR A 59 -19.10 -9.48 -0.84
N LEU A 60 -18.26 -10.47 -1.09
CA LEU A 60 -17.12 -10.43 -1.98
C LEU A 60 -17.37 -11.30 -3.20
N VAL A 61 -17.33 -10.74 -4.39
CA VAL A 61 -17.46 -11.47 -5.65
C VAL A 61 -16.57 -10.81 -6.70
N GLY A 62 -15.64 -11.53 -7.27
CA GLY A 62 -14.79 -11.10 -8.38
C GLY A 62 -15.06 -11.93 -9.62
N ASP A 63 -14.47 -11.49 -10.74
CA ASP A 63 -14.47 -12.25 -12.00
C ASP A 63 -15.89 -12.60 -12.49
N ALA A 64 -16.82 -11.66 -12.27
CA ALA A 64 -18.21 -11.79 -12.64
C ALA A 64 -18.50 -11.35 -14.08
N GLY A 65 -17.46 -11.12 -14.89
CA GLY A 65 -17.52 -10.49 -16.21
C GLY A 65 -18.23 -11.29 -17.30
N ASN A 66 -18.59 -12.56 -17.08
CA ASN A 66 -19.48 -13.34 -17.95
C ASN A 66 -20.89 -13.46 -17.35
N ALA A 67 -21.41 -12.40 -16.77
CA ALA A 67 -22.73 -12.38 -16.13
C ALA A 67 -23.92 -12.61 -17.11
N ASP A 68 -23.68 -12.71 -18.39
CA ASP A 68 -24.62 -13.14 -19.43
C ASP A 68 -24.73 -14.67 -19.54
N GLU A 69 -23.77 -15.46 -19.03
CA GLU A 69 -23.78 -16.91 -19.04
C GLU A 69 -24.65 -17.48 -17.92
N GLU A 70 -25.36 -18.61 -18.18
CA GLU A 70 -26.29 -19.24 -17.26
C GLU A 70 -25.69 -19.57 -15.90
N GLN A 71 -24.50 -20.16 -15.88
CA GLN A 71 -23.80 -20.57 -14.64
C GLN A 71 -23.44 -19.36 -13.77
N ALA A 72 -23.03 -18.25 -14.40
CA ALA A 72 -22.76 -17.00 -13.71
C ALA A 72 -24.06 -16.41 -13.12
N GLN A 73 -25.14 -16.39 -13.90
CA GLN A 73 -26.44 -15.87 -13.44
C GLN A 73 -26.95 -16.64 -12.23
N GLN A 74 -26.89 -17.97 -12.25
CA GLN A 74 -27.27 -18.81 -11.11
C GLN A 74 -26.49 -18.46 -9.84
N THR A 75 -25.17 -18.26 -9.94
CA THR A 75 -24.33 -17.89 -8.80
C THR A 75 -24.66 -16.48 -8.27
N LEU A 76 -24.88 -15.55 -9.18
CA LEU A 76 -25.26 -14.18 -8.84
C LEU A 76 -26.67 -14.11 -8.22
N GLU A 77 -27.60 -14.96 -8.64
CA GLU A 77 -28.94 -15.06 -8.06
C GLU A 77 -28.90 -15.56 -6.60
N LEU A 78 -28.09 -16.58 -6.30
CA LEU A 78 -27.88 -17.04 -4.91
C LEU A 78 -27.33 -15.91 -4.03
N LEU A 79 -26.34 -15.17 -4.53
CA LEU A 79 -25.83 -14.00 -3.81
C LEU A 79 -26.90 -12.92 -3.67
N HIS A 80 -27.69 -12.64 -4.70
CA HIS A 80 -28.78 -11.65 -4.63
C HIS A 80 -29.82 -12.00 -3.55
N ASP A 81 -30.20 -13.27 -3.42
CA ASP A 81 -31.15 -13.72 -2.40
C ASP A 81 -30.58 -13.55 -0.98
N ARG A 82 -29.28 -13.69 -0.80
CA ARG A 82 -28.61 -13.37 0.45
C ARG A 82 -28.60 -11.87 0.72
N LEU A 83 -28.30 -11.05 -0.30
CA LEU A 83 -28.22 -9.58 -0.21
C LEU A 83 -29.57 -8.95 0.14
N LYS A 84 -30.69 -9.49 -0.33
CA LYS A 84 -32.04 -9.04 0.06
C LYS A 84 -32.29 -9.12 1.57
N LYS A 85 -31.63 -10.07 2.25
CA LYS A 85 -31.72 -10.28 3.70
C LYS A 85 -30.66 -9.50 4.48
N ALA A 86 -29.68 -8.92 3.79
CA ALA A 86 -28.54 -8.22 4.41
C ALA A 86 -28.96 -6.88 5.03
N SER A 87 -28.23 -6.49 6.08
CA SER A 87 -28.46 -5.21 6.76
C SER A 87 -27.87 -4.04 5.95
N LYS A 88 -28.30 -2.80 6.28
CA LYS A 88 -27.68 -1.58 5.72
C LYS A 88 -26.20 -1.41 6.08
N LYS A 89 -25.72 -2.14 7.09
CA LYS A 89 -24.29 -2.17 7.47
C LYS A 89 -23.58 -3.27 6.71
N SER A 90 -23.65 -3.19 5.39
CA SER A 90 -22.96 -4.13 4.52
C SER A 90 -22.56 -3.46 3.21
N THR A 91 -21.58 -4.07 2.54
CA THR A 91 -21.10 -3.65 1.23
C THR A 91 -20.97 -4.87 0.33
N LEU A 92 -21.60 -4.82 -0.85
CA LEU A 92 -21.31 -5.73 -1.95
C LEU A 92 -20.08 -5.17 -2.68
N LEU A 93 -19.02 -5.96 -2.76
CA LEU A 93 -17.75 -5.57 -3.36
C LEU A 93 -17.41 -6.49 -4.54
N PHE A 94 -17.43 -5.91 -5.75
CA PHE A 94 -16.95 -6.57 -6.95
C PHE A 94 -15.44 -6.39 -7.06
N LEU A 95 -14.70 -7.50 -7.13
CA LEU A 95 -13.24 -7.55 -7.00
C LEU A 95 -12.51 -7.55 -8.34
N GLY A 96 -13.05 -6.87 -9.35
CA GLY A 96 -12.46 -6.72 -10.67
C GLY A 96 -12.89 -7.80 -11.67
N ASP A 97 -12.43 -7.65 -12.90
CA ASP A 97 -12.82 -8.43 -14.07
C ASP A 97 -14.35 -8.45 -14.25
N ASN A 98 -14.87 -7.21 -14.33
CA ASN A 98 -16.32 -6.99 -14.39
C ASN A 98 -16.88 -7.22 -15.80
N ILE A 99 -16.02 -7.23 -16.84
CA ILE A 99 -16.43 -7.46 -18.24
C ILE A 99 -15.36 -8.27 -18.98
N TYR A 100 -15.69 -9.52 -19.32
CA TYR A 100 -14.86 -10.34 -20.20
C TYR A 100 -15.27 -10.16 -21.68
N PRO A 101 -14.35 -10.35 -22.66
CA PRO A 101 -12.91 -10.53 -22.44
C PRO A 101 -12.10 -9.23 -22.41
N LYS A 102 -12.66 -8.07 -22.82
CA LYS A 102 -11.87 -6.85 -23.10
C LYS A 102 -12.31 -5.59 -22.32
N GLY A 103 -13.15 -5.73 -21.30
CA GLY A 103 -13.66 -4.57 -20.56
C GLY A 103 -14.74 -3.79 -21.35
N PHE A 104 -15.00 -2.55 -20.91
CA PHE A 104 -16.01 -1.69 -21.52
C PHE A 104 -15.43 -0.95 -22.74
N PRO A 105 -16.06 -0.97 -23.91
CA PRO A 105 -15.54 -0.27 -25.08
C PRO A 105 -15.49 1.24 -24.90
N ALA A 106 -14.38 1.86 -25.29
CA ALA A 106 -14.23 3.31 -25.30
C ALA A 106 -15.09 3.98 -26.39
N ASP A 107 -15.26 3.33 -27.54
CA ASP A 107 -16.11 3.83 -28.64
C ASP A 107 -17.59 3.57 -28.32
N LYS A 108 -18.39 4.63 -28.48
CA LYS A 108 -19.84 4.56 -28.28
C LYS A 108 -20.56 3.70 -29.32
N ASN A 109 -19.96 3.48 -30.46
CA ASN A 109 -20.52 2.72 -31.59
C ASN A 109 -19.91 1.32 -31.73
N ALA A 110 -19.11 0.86 -30.74
CA ALA A 110 -18.51 -0.46 -30.76
C ALA A 110 -19.59 -1.56 -30.76
N GLU A 111 -19.40 -2.59 -31.59
CA GLU A 111 -20.34 -3.72 -31.73
C GLU A 111 -20.54 -4.50 -30.40
N ASP A 112 -19.50 -4.57 -29.57
CA ASP A 112 -19.50 -5.29 -28.31
C ASP A 112 -20.04 -4.47 -27.12
N LYS A 113 -20.42 -3.22 -27.34
CA LYS A 113 -20.90 -2.33 -26.27
C LYS A 113 -22.19 -2.80 -25.62
N GLU A 114 -23.16 -3.24 -26.43
CA GLU A 114 -24.45 -3.74 -25.91
C GLU A 114 -24.24 -4.97 -25.01
N LEU A 115 -23.33 -5.85 -25.41
CA LEU A 115 -22.96 -7.03 -24.62
C LEU A 115 -22.28 -6.62 -23.30
N ALA A 116 -21.32 -5.69 -23.36
CA ALA A 116 -20.63 -5.17 -22.17
C ALA A 116 -21.63 -4.52 -21.19
N GLU A 117 -22.55 -3.69 -21.71
CA GLU A 117 -23.62 -3.12 -20.89
C GLU A 117 -24.54 -4.19 -20.28
N THR A 118 -24.86 -5.25 -21.02
CA THR A 118 -25.71 -6.36 -20.54
C THR A 118 -25.02 -7.09 -19.39
N LYS A 119 -23.73 -7.38 -19.50
CA LYS A 119 -22.93 -7.99 -18.44
C LYS A 119 -22.94 -7.15 -17.16
N LEU A 120 -22.70 -5.83 -17.27
CA LEU A 120 -22.77 -4.93 -16.11
C LEU A 120 -24.21 -4.81 -15.57
N LYS A 121 -25.23 -4.70 -16.42
CA LYS A 121 -26.62 -4.64 -15.98
C LYS A 121 -27.02 -5.89 -15.17
N ASN A 122 -26.54 -7.07 -15.54
CA ASN A 122 -26.79 -8.30 -14.82
C ASN A 122 -26.13 -8.30 -13.43
N GLN A 123 -24.90 -7.79 -13.31
CA GLN A 123 -24.24 -7.58 -12.01
C GLN A 123 -24.96 -6.52 -11.16
N LEU A 124 -25.37 -5.42 -11.77
CA LEU A 124 -26.08 -4.33 -11.08
C LEU A 124 -27.48 -4.73 -10.59
N LYS A 125 -28.09 -5.82 -11.11
CA LYS A 125 -29.32 -6.38 -10.57
C LYS A 125 -29.20 -6.79 -9.09
N LEU A 126 -27.99 -7.13 -8.64
CA LEU A 126 -27.72 -7.50 -7.24
C LEU A 126 -27.98 -6.33 -6.28
N ALA A 127 -27.85 -5.08 -6.74
CA ALA A 127 -28.16 -3.90 -5.94
C ALA A 127 -29.68 -3.68 -5.76
N LYS A 128 -30.52 -4.33 -6.58
CA LYS A 128 -31.97 -4.16 -6.49
C LYS A 128 -32.54 -4.81 -5.23
N GLY A 129 -33.10 -3.99 -4.32
CA GLY A 129 -33.62 -4.45 -3.02
C GLY A 129 -32.54 -4.67 -1.96
N TYR A 130 -31.28 -4.48 -2.29
CA TYR A 130 -30.18 -4.48 -1.33
C TYR A 130 -30.12 -3.14 -0.57
N LYS A 131 -29.92 -3.21 0.75
CA LYS A 131 -29.93 -2.02 1.63
C LYS A 131 -28.54 -1.45 1.91
N GLY A 132 -27.49 -2.21 1.56
CA GLY A 132 -26.10 -1.81 1.74
C GLY A 132 -25.55 -1.02 0.55
N LYS A 133 -24.24 -0.85 0.51
CA LYS A 133 -23.53 -0.19 -0.60
C LYS A 133 -23.03 -1.20 -1.61
N THR A 134 -22.94 -0.79 -2.88
CA THR A 134 -22.32 -1.60 -3.94
C THR A 134 -21.12 -0.85 -4.48
N ILE A 135 -19.96 -1.52 -4.48
CA ILE A 135 -18.68 -0.96 -4.92
C ILE A 135 -18.03 -1.94 -5.91
N PHE A 136 -17.49 -1.39 -6.98
CA PHE A 136 -16.69 -2.10 -7.98
C PHE A 136 -15.24 -1.62 -7.92
N ILE A 137 -14.28 -2.53 -8.08
CA ILE A 137 -12.90 -2.19 -8.39
C ILE A 137 -12.55 -2.74 -9.79
N PRO A 138 -11.53 -2.20 -10.48
CA PRO A 138 -11.09 -2.75 -11.77
C PRO A 138 -10.25 -4.01 -11.60
N GLY A 139 -10.30 -4.89 -12.63
CA GLY A 139 -9.36 -5.96 -12.86
C GLY A 139 -8.62 -5.76 -14.18
N ASN A 140 -7.74 -6.69 -14.57
CA ASN A 140 -6.95 -6.56 -15.82
C ASN A 140 -7.82 -6.58 -17.08
N HIS A 141 -8.89 -7.38 -17.12
CA HIS A 141 -9.80 -7.38 -18.26
C HIS A 141 -10.54 -6.05 -18.43
N ASP A 142 -10.81 -5.32 -17.36
CA ASP A 142 -11.42 -3.99 -17.42
C ASP A 142 -10.50 -2.95 -18.09
N TRP A 143 -9.18 -3.17 -18.05
CA TRP A 143 -8.16 -2.32 -18.67
C TRP A 143 -7.89 -2.61 -20.14
N TYR A 144 -8.27 -3.78 -20.69
CA TYR A 144 -7.91 -4.16 -22.07
C TYR A 144 -8.54 -3.27 -23.14
N SER A 145 -9.55 -2.48 -22.81
CA SER A 145 -10.06 -1.40 -23.68
C SER A 145 -9.39 -0.04 -23.42
N GLY A 146 -8.30 -0.01 -22.66
CA GLY A 146 -7.53 1.17 -22.29
C GLY A 146 -8.25 2.05 -21.27
N ILE A 147 -7.57 3.12 -20.87
CA ILE A 147 -8.02 4.04 -19.80
C ILE A 147 -9.41 4.65 -20.08
N LYS A 148 -9.70 4.99 -21.36
CA LYS A 148 -11.00 5.54 -21.75
C LYS A 148 -12.13 4.51 -21.63
N GLY A 149 -11.84 3.25 -21.87
CA GLY A 149 -12.77 2.15 -21.63
C GLY A 149 -13.08 2.01 -20.16
N LEU A 150 -12.06 1.99 -19.32
CA LEU A 150 -12.19 1.94 -17.86
C LEU A 150 -12.99 3.12 -17.29
N GLU A 151 -12.71 4.35 -17.74
CA GLU A 151 -13.47 5.55 -17.36
C GLU A 151 -14.95 5.43 -17.78
N SER A 152 -15.21 4.93 -18.99
CA SER A 152 -16.58 4.72 -19.49
C SER A 152 -17.32 3.67 -18.66
N GLN A 153 -16.65 2.62 -18.19
CA GLN A 153 -17.19 1.62 -17.28
C GLN A 153 -17.53 2.23 -15.92
N ALA A 154 -16.60 3.02 -15.34
CA ALA A 154 -16.79 3.72 -14.08
C ALA A 154 -18.00 4.69 -14.14
N ASP A 155 -18.10 5.45 -15.22
CA ASP A 155 -19.23 6.36 -15.47
C ASP A 155 -20.56 5.59 -15.59
N PHE A 156 -20.57 4.45 -16.29
CA PHE A 156 -21.75 3.63 -16.43
C PHE A 156 -22.23 3.10 -15.07
N VAL A 157 -21.34 2.55 -14.26
CA VAL A 157 -21.65 1.99 -12.95
C VAL A 157 -22.12 3.09 -11.98
N THR A 158 -21.38 4.18 -11.87
CA THR A 158 -21.71 5.29 -10.95
C THR A 158 -23.04 5.95 -11.30
N LYS A 159 -23.32 6.13 -12.60
CA LYS A 159 -24.61 6.66 -13.09
C LYS A 159 -25.78 5.71 -12.80
N LYS A 160 -25.58 4.38 -12.96
CA LYS A 160 -26.65 3.39 -12.74
C LYS A 160 -27.00 3.22 -11.27
N LEU A 161 -26.03 3.37 -10.37
CA LEU A 161 -26.20 3.27 -8.91
C LEU A 161 -26.47 4.62 -8.24
N ASP A 162 -26.39 5.73 -8.98
CA ASP A 162 -26.46 7.10 -8.45
C ASP A 162 -25.51 7.32 -7.26
N ASP A 163 -24.32 6.74 -7.34
CA ASP A 163 -23.30 6.85 -6.29
C ASP A 163 -21.91 7.07 -6.92
N LYS A 164 -21.30 8.22 -6.67
CA LYS A 164 -19.95 8.58 -7.14
C LYS A 164 -18.84 7.69 -6.56
N LYS A 165 -19.15 6.91 -5.53
CA LYS A 165 -18.24 5.95 -4.88
C LYS A 165 -18.53 4.50 -5.26
N ALA A 166 -19.37 4.26 -6.26
CA ALA A 166 -19.69 2.92 -6.72
C ALA A 166 -18.59 2.27 -7.56
N PHE A 167 -17.62 3.03 -8.06
CA PHE A 167 -16.43 2.52 -8.74
C PHE A 167 -15.20 3.17 -8.14
N LEU A 168 -14.28 2.35 -7.60
CA LEU A 168 -13.10 2.79 -6.87
C LEU A 168 -11.84 2.04 -7.33
N PRO A 169 -10.65 2.65 -7.28
CA PRO A 169 -10.38 4.05 -6.97
C PRO A 169 -10.95 5.00 -8.04
N ARG A 170 -11.32 6.22 -7.61
CA ARG A 170 -11.89 7.22 -8.54
C ARG A 170 -10.82 7.86 -9.41
N LYS A 171 -11.22 8.42 -10.56
CA LYS A 171 -10.38 9.19 -11.50
C LYS A 171 -9.18 8.40 -12.03
N SER A 172 -9.33 7.09 -12.17
CA SER A 172 -8.23 6.21 -12.59
C SER A 172 -6.97 6.34 -11.72
N CYS A 173 -7.13 6.68 -10.43
CA CYS A 173 -6.05 6.68 -9.47
C CYS A 173 -5.68 5.26 -9.05
N ALA A 174 -4.44 5.09 -8.57
CA ALA A 174 -3.94 3.80 -8.14
C ALA A 174 -4.57 3.27 -6.85
N ILE A 175 -4.96 4.16 -5.93
CA ILE A 175 -5.41 3.81 -4.58
C ILE A 175 -6.38 4.86 -4.03
N GLU A 176 -7.36 4.39 -3.27
CA GLU A 176 -8.28 5.25 -2.52
C GLU A 176 -8.71 4.57 -1.22
N ASP A 177 -8.73 5.30 -0.09
CA ASP A 177 -9.28 4.83 1.18
C ASP A 177 -10.69 5.38 1.43
N VAL A 178 -11.57 4.53 1.94
CA VAL A 178 -12.94 4.87 2.31
C VAL A 178 -13.22 4.44 3.74
N LYS A 179 -13.54 5.39 4.60
CA LYS A 179 -14.00 5.10 5.95
C LYS A 179 -15.39 4.43 5.91
N ILE A 180 -15.48 3.21 6.38
CA ILE A 180 -16.73 2.45 6.46
C ILE A 180 -17.47 2.81 7.74
N ASP A 181 -16.78 2.74 8.89
CA ASP A 181 -17.28 3.14 10.21
C ASP A 181 -16.11 3.64 11.10
N SER A 182 -16.29 3.64 12.43
CA SER A 182 -15.26 4.11 13.37
C SER A 182 -14.06 3.17 13.49
N ILE A 183 -14.25 1.87 13.20
CA ILE A 183 -13.26 0.81 13.40
C ILE A 183 -12.85 0.10 12.11
N THR A 184 -13.40 0.52 10.96
CA THR A 184 -13.17 -0.15 9.67
C THR A 184 -12.86 0.85 8.57
N THR A 185 -11.80 0.60 7.82
CA THR A 185 -11.44 1.31 6.59
C THR A 185 -11.34 0.32 5.44
N LEU A 186 -12.00 0.63 4.31
CA LEU A 186 -11.81 -0.06 3.04
C LEU A 186 -10.74 0.69 2.24
N VAL A 187 -9.70 0.00 1.81
CA VAL A 187 -8.68 0.52 0.90
C VAL A 187 -8.82 -0.22 -0.41
N THR A 188 -9.08 0.52 -1.47
CA THR A 188 -9.20 -0.03 -2.84
C THR A 188 -7.97 0.31 -3.65
N ILE A 189 -7.40 -0.67 -4.34
CA ILE A 189 -6.23 -0.51 -5.20
C ILE A 189 -6.59 -1.01 -6.60
N ASP A 190 -6.32 -0.19 -7.59
CA ASP A 190 -6.24 -0.62 -8.98
C ASP A 190 -4.86 -1.28 -9.20
N SER A 191 -4.83 -2.60 -9.09
CA SER A 191 -3.59 -3.35 -9.22
C SER A 191 -3.07 -3.40 -10.66
N GLU A 192 -3.94 -3.33 -11.66
CA GLU A 192 -3.51 -3.28 -13.07
C GLU A 192 -2.84 -1.94 -13.39
N TRP A 193 -3.25 -0.82 -12.78
CA TRP A 193 -2.53 0.45 -12.88
C TRP A 193 -1.03 0.29 -12.56
N PHE A 194 -0.69 -0.56 -11.59
CA PHE A 194 0.71 -0.83 -11.24
C PHE A 194 1.40 -1.77 -12.24
N LEU A 195 0.67 -2.77 -12.75
CA LEU A 195 1.21 -3.84 -13.60
C LEU A 195 1.30 -3.42 -15.07
N GLU A 196 0.43 -2.54 -15.53
CA GLU A 196 0.31 -2.08 -16.91
C GLU A 196 1.60 -1.41 -17.42
N ASP A 197 1.81 -1.53 -18.72
CA ASP A 197 2.87 -0.79 -19.40
C ASP A 197 2.43 0.66 -19.64
N TRP A 198 2.98 1.58 -18.85
CA TRP A 198 2.60 3.00 -18.90
C TRP A 198 2.95 3.70 -20.20
N ASP A 199 3.88 3.18 -20.99
CA ASP A 199 4.21 3.74 -22.30
C ASP A 199 3.02 3.63 -23.26
N ASN A 200 2.13 2.63 -23.04
CA ASN A 200 0.88 2.48 -23.76
C ASN A 200 -0.24 3.42 -23.26
N HIS A 201 -0.06 4.03 -22.09
CA HIS A 201 -1.07 4.86 -21.42
C HIS A 201 -0.48 6.19 -20.92
N PRO A 202 -0.05 7.10 -21.82
CA PRO A 202 0.67 8.33 -21.44
C PRO A 202 -0.14 9.28 -20.55
N THR A 203 -1.46 9.12 -20.46
CA THR A 203 -2.36 9.94 -19.62
C THR A 203 -2.78 9.27 -18.32
N ILE A 204 -2.18 8.12 -17.99
CA ILE A 204 -2.59 7.26 -16.85
C ILE A 204 -2.62 8.01 -15.51
N ASN A 205 -1.77 9.03 -15.35
CA ASN A 205 -1.60 9.77 -14.10
C ASN A 205 -2.16 11.22 -14.14
N ASP A 206 -2.80 11.64 -15.24
CA ASP A 206 -3.19 13.05 -15.42
C ASP A 206 -4.15 13.53 -14.33
N ASN A 207 -5.08 12.69 -13.92
CA ASN A 207 -6.15 13.02 -12.97
C ASN A 207 -5.85 12.60 -11.52
N CYS A 208 -4.64 12.10 -11.23
CA CYS A 208 -4.27 11.57 -9.92
C CYS A 208 -3.05 12.29 -9.33
N GLU A 209 -3.01 12.45 -8.00
CA GLU A 209 -1.85 13.01 -7.30
C GLU A 209 -0.67 12.02 -7.25
N ILE A 210 -0.93 10.72 -7.40
CA ILE A 210 0.08 9.66 -7.42
C ILE A 210 0.64 9.56 -8.83
N LYS A 211 1.88 10.02 -9.04
CA LYS A 211 2.51 10.11 -10.37
C LYS A 211 3.51 8.99 -10.65
N THR A 212 3.88 8.20 -9.64
CA THR A 212 4.90 7.14 -9.78
C THR A 212 4.50 5.90 -9.00
N ARG A 213 5.04 4.75 -9.39
CA ARG A 213 4.89 3.49 -8.64
C ARG A 213 5.51 3.57 -7.23
N GLU A 214 6.50 4.41 -7.03
CA GLU A 214 7.08 4.65 -5.70
C GLU A 214 6.11 5.45 -4.82
N ALA A 215 5.55 6.53 -5.33
CA ALA A 215 4.55 7.33 -4.61
C ALA A 215 3.30 6.52 -4.22
N PHE A 216 2.95 5.50 -5.01
CA PHE A 216 1.88 4.55 -4.66
C PHE A 216 2.21 3.79 -3.36
N PHE A 217 3.42 3.25 -3.21
CA PHE A 217 3.79 2.53 -1.99
C PHE A 217 3.89 3.46 -0.77
N GLU A 218 4.36 4.68 -0.96
CA GLU A 218 4.38 5.70 0.08
C GLU A 218 2.95 6.04 0.56
N GLU A 219 2.01 6.19 -0.38
CA GLU A 219 0.62 6.45 -0.02
C GLU A 219 -0.05 5.26 0.65
N LEU A 220 0.21 4.02 0.19
CA LEU A 220 -0.27 2.82 0.87
C LEU A 220 0.27 2.73 2.30
N GLU A 221 1.57 2.99 2.51
CA GLU A 221 2.16 3.01 3.87
C GLU A 221 1.50 4.08 4.74
N ASN A 222 1.26 5.28 4.22
CA ASN A 222 0.57 6.35 4.91
C ASN A 222 -0.85 5.96 5.34
N ILE A 223 -1.62 5.33 4.45
CA ILE A 223 -2.98 4.85 4.73
C ILE A 223 -2.95 3.76 5.81
N LEU A 224 -2.04 2.81 5.72
CA LEU A 224 -1.90 1.74 6.70
C LEU A 224 -1.53 2.30 8.09
N ASN A 225 -0.56 3.18 8.16
CA ASN A 225 -0.11 3.79 9.41
C ASN A 225 -1.23 4.63 10.07
N LYS A 226 -1.99 5.40 9.28
CA LYS A 226 -3.15 6.16 9.76
C LYS A 226 -4.25 5.28 10.35
N ASN A 227 -4.33 4.03 9.93
CA ASN A 227 -5.39 3.09 10.32
C ASN A 227 -4.90 1.92 11.18
N GLN A 228 -3.75 2.04 11.86
CA GLN A 228 -3.16 0.95 12.67
C GLN A 228 -4.07 0.37 13.74
N GLU A 229 -4.97 1.21 14.30
CA GLU A 229 -5.94 0.81 15.33
C GLU A 229 -7.28 0.34 14.74
N LYS A 230 -7.41 0.27 13.41
CA LYS A 230 -8.63 -0.14 12.71
C LYS A 230 -8.42 -1.44 11.94
N THR A 231 -9.51 -2.13 11.66
CA THR A 231 -9.48 -3.19 10.67
C THR A 231 -9.45 -2.58 9.28
N VAL A 232 -8.41 -2.90 8.52
CA VAL A 232 -8.26 -2.48 7.12
C VAL A 232 -8.64 -3.65 6.21
N VAL A 233 -9.64 -3.45 5.37
CA VAL A 233 -9.96 -4.35 4.26
C VAL A 233 -9.28 -3.81 3.01
N LEU A 234 -8.22 -4.49 2.56
CA LEU A 234 -7.45 -4.12 1.38
C LEU A 234 -8.00 -4.87 0.16
N ALA A 235 -8.77 -4.17 -0.67
CA ALA A 235 -9.39 -4.73 -1.87
C ALA A 235 -8.50 -4.48 -3.09
N ILE A 236 -8.04 -5.57 -3.69
CA ILE A 236 -7.17 -5.59 -4.88
C ILE A 236 -7.65 -6.69 -5.82
N HIS A 237 -7.53 -6.50 -7.13
CA HIS A 237 -7.88 -7.58 -8.05
C HIS A 237 -6.85 -8.71 -8.02
N HIS A 238 -5.57 -8.38 -8.20
CA HIS A 238 -4.46 -9.34 -8.23
C HIS A 238 -4.04 -9.76 -6.81
N PRO A 239 -4.16 -11.04 -6.43
CA PRO A 239 -3.85 -11.50 -5.07
C PRO A 239 -2.35 -11.43 -4.75
N LEU A 240 -2.02 -11.16 -3.47
CA LEU A 240 -0.63 -11.19 -2.98
C LEU A 240 -0.12 -12.62 -2.76
N LEU A 241 -1.04 -13.54 -2.45
CA LEU A 241 -0.82 -14.97 -2.28
C LEU A 241 -1.90 -15.71 -3.06
N SER A 242 -1.54 -16.74 -3.83
CA SER A 242 -2.48 -17.61 -4.51
C SER A 242 -1.97 -19.04 -4.61
N ASN A 243 -2.90 -19.97 -4.45
CA ASN A 243 -2.74 -21.39 -4.68
C ASN A 243 -3.59 -21.86 -5.88
N GLY A 244 -3.93 -20.94 -6.79
CA GLY A 244 -4.61 -21.19 -8.06
C GLY A 244 -3.67 -21.17 -9.26
N THR A 245 -4.24 -21.02 -10.45
CA THR A 245 -3.49 -21.03 -11.72
C THR A 245 -2.44 -19.93 -11.81
N HIS A 246 -2.80 -18.70 -11.42
CA HIS A 246 -1.89 -17.54 -11.42
C HIS A 246 -0.82 -17.63 -10.32
N GLY A 247 -1.06 -18.45 -9.28
CA GLY A 247 -0.06 -18.85 -8.28
C GLY A 247 0.81 -20.04 -8.69
N GLY A 248 0.66 -20.55 -9.94
CA GLY A 248 1.44 -21.68 -10.46
C GLY A 248 0.96 -23.07 -10.01
N GLN A 249 -0.30 -23.18 -9.59
CA GLN A 249 -0.93 -24.47 -9.27
C GLN A 249 -1.91 -24.86 -10.39
N PHE A 250 -1.58 -25.93 -11.12
CA PHE A 250 -2.33 -26.34 -12.29
C PHE A 250 -3.11 -27.64 -12.02
N SER A 251 -4.30 -27.77 -12.62
CA SER A 251 -5.05 -29.02 -12.62
C SER A 251 -4.38 -30.07 -13.50
N LEU A 252 -4.71 -31.35 -13.26
CA LEU A 252 -4.30 -32.44 -14.13
C LEU A 252 -4.79 -32.22 -15.56
N GLU A 253 -5.99 -31.67 -15.73
CA GLU A 253 -6.56 -31.34 -17.03
C GLU A 253 -5.68 -30.34 -17.80
N LYS A 254 -5.24 -29.24 -17.16
CA LYS A 254 -4.30 -28.26 -17.78
C LYS A 254 -2.93 -28.82 -18.09
N GLN A 255 -2.50 -29.88 -17.36
CA GLN A 255 -1.26 -30.57 -17.66
C GLN A 255 -1.40 -31.52 -18.85
N LEU A 256 -2.57 -32.16 -19.01
CA LEU A 256 -2.83 -33.06 -20.12
C LEU A 256 -3.24 -32.33 -21.41
N PHE A 257 -3.98 -31.21 -21.30
CA PHE A 257 -4.56 -30.46 -22.43
C PHE A 257 -4.15 -28.99 -22.43
N PRO A 258 -2.87 -28.66 -22.70
CA PRO A 258 -2.35 -27.30 -22.58
C PRO A 258 -2.90 -26.30 -23.61
N LEU A 259 -3.46 -26.79 -24.71
CA LEU A 259 -3.92 -25.96 -25.83
C LEU A 259 -5.47 -25.80 -25.87
N GLU A 260 -6.17 -26.09 -24.78
CA GLU A 260 -7.65 -26.07 -24.68
C GLU A 260 -8.35 -26.96 -25.73
N LYS A 261 -7.59 -27.69 -26.54
CA LYS A 261 -8.09 -28.72 -27.46
C LYS A 261 -8.00 -30.08 -26.78
N LYS A 262 -8.98 -30.94 -27.03
CA LYS A 262 -9.03 -32.32 -26.47
C LYS A 262 -7.90 -33.23 -27.02
N ILE A 263 -6.73 -32.67 -27.32
CA ILE A 263 -5.54 -33.42 -27.74
C ILE A 263 -4.62 -33.57 -26.53
N PRO A 264 -4.43 -34.76 -25.98
CA PRO A 264 -3.58 -34.94 -24.81
C PRO A 264 -2.10 -34.77 -25.18
N LEU A 265 -1.44 -33.82 -24.57
CA LEU A 265 -0.02 -33.51 -24.73
C LEU A 265 0.66 -33.39 -23.35
N PRO A 266 0.70 -34.49 -22.55
CA PRO A 266 1.06 -34.42 -21.12
C PRO A 266 2.48 -33.90 -20.88
N VAL A 267 3.46 -34.25 -21.70
CA VAL A 267 4.84 -33.75 -21.56
C VAL A 267 4.94 -32.28 -21.93
N ILE A 268 4.30 -31.87 -23.01
CA ILE A 268 4.30 -30.49 -23.49
C ILE A 268 3.52 -29.61 -22.51
N GLY A 269 2.36 -30.07 -22.03
CA GLY A 269 1.57 -29.35 -21.05
C GLY A 269 2.31 -29.15 -19.73
N SER A 270 2.96 -30.17 -19.22
CA SER A 270 3.80 -30.07 -18.03
C SER A 270 4.97 -29.13 -18.23
N PHE A 271 5.59 -29.08 -19.40
CA PHE A 271 6.68 -28.16 -19.72
C PHE A 271 6.20 -26.72 -19.85
N ILE A 272 5.07 -26.47 -20.53
CA ILE A 272 4.45 -25.13 -20.63
C ILE A 272 4.09 -24.60 -19.23
N ASN A 273 3.46 -25.43 -18.40
CA ASN A 273 3.10 -25.07 -17.03
C ASN A 273 4.33 -24.81 -16.15
N LEU A 274 5.40 -25.59 -16.34
CA LEU A 274 6.68 -25.35 -15.66
C LEU A 274 7.32 -24.03 -16.10
N LEU A 275 7.35 -23.73 -17.39
CA LEU A 275 7.83 -22.46 -17.91
C LEU A 275 6.98 -21.31 -17.35
N ARG A 276 5.66 -21.41 -17.39
CA ARG A 276 4.75 -20.40 -16.85
C ARG A 276 5.02 -20.15 -15.36
N LYS A 277 5.23 -21.23 -14.58
CA LYS A 277 5.54 -21.16 -13.15
C LYS A 277 6.92 -20.57 -12.84
N THR A 278 7.90 -20.69 -13.74
CA THR A 278 9.30 -20.31 -13.45
C THR A 278 9.79 -19.08 -14.20
N SER A 279 9.23 -18.80 -15.39
CA SER A 279 9.76 -17.75 -16.27
C SER A 279 9.08 -16.38 -16.09
N GLY A 280 7.88 -16.34 -15.48
CA GLY A 280 7.12 -15.09 -15.31
C GLY A 280 6.74 -14.41 -16.64
N VAL A 281 6.59 -15.18 -17.74
CA VAL A 281 6.26 -14.67 -19.08
C VAL A 281 4.90 -13.95 -19.10
N SER A 282 3.91 -14.51 -18.39
CA SER A 282 2.59 -13.86 -18.31
C SER A 282 2.61 -12.70 -17.33
N PRO A 283 2.24 -11.47 -17.74
CA PRO A 283 2.13 -10.33 -16.82
C PRO A 283 1.16 -10.58 -15.66
N GLN A 284 0.19 -11.46 -15.89
CA GLN A 284 -0.90 -11.77 -14.97
C GLN A 284 -0.57 -12.89 -13.97
N ASP A 285 0.62 -13.48 -14.03
CA ASP A 285 1.07 -14.51 -13.08
C ASP A 285 1.97 -13.91 -11.99
N ILE A 286 1.84 -14.35 -10.74
CA ILE A 286 2.62 -13.85 -9.58
C ILE A 286 4.14 -13.91 -9.81
N GLN A 287 4.60 -14.85 -10.65
CA GLN A 287 6.01 -15.03 -11.01
C GLN A 287 6.53 -13.98 -12.00
N ASN A 288 5.67 -13.18 -12.63
CA ASN A 288 6.09 -12.05 -13.44
C ASN A 288 6.90 -11.05 -12.60
N LYS A 289 7.94 -10.47 -13.18
CA LYS A 289 8.85 -9.57 -12.46
C LYS A 289 8.12 -8.38 -11.82
N GLN A 290 7.25 -7.71 -12.60
CA GLN A 290 6.52 -6.53 -12.12
C GLN A 290 5.51 -6.91 -11.02
N TYR A 291 4.78 -8.00 -11.24
CA TYR A 291 3.84 -8.52 -10.24
C TYR A 291 4.57 -8.98 -8.97
N THR A 292 5.72 -9.65 -9.10
CA THR A 292 6.54 -10.05 -7.95
C THR A 292 6.98 -8.85 -7.12
N ILE A 293 7.42 -7.74 -7.76
CA ILE A 293 7.79 -6.49 -7.08
C ILE A 293 6.57 -5.92 -6.34
N TYR A 294 5.43 -5.81 -7.03
CA TYR A 294 4.17 -5.35 -6.45
C TYR A 294 3.77 -6.14 -5.21
N ALA A 295 3.68 -7.47 -5.35
CA ALA A 295 3.25 -8.34 -4.28
C ALA A 295 4.24 -8.37 -3.09
N LYS A 296 5.56 -8.40 -3.35
CA LYS A 296 6.58 -8.39 -2.29
C LYS A 296 6.56 -7.09 -1.49
N ARG A 297 6.49 -5.95 -2.16
CA ARG A 297 6.49 -4.65 -1.48
C ARG A 297 5.24 -4.43 -0.64
N ILE A 298 4.05 -4.78 -1.16
CA ILE A 298 2.82 -4.72 -0.35
C ILE A 298 2.94 -5.67 0.84
N LYS A 299 3.34 -6.93 0.64
CA LYS A 299 3.54 -7.88 1.74
C LYS A 299 4.50 -7.34 2.81
N THR A 300 5.58 -6.69 2.41
CA THR A 300 6.53 -6.06 3.33
C THR A 300 5.86 -4.96 4.18
N LEU A 301 5.03 -4.11 3.58
CA LEU A 301 4.28 -3.10 4.31
C LEU A 301 3.26 -3.72 5.29
N LEU A 302 2.64 -4.83 4.89
CA LEU A 302 1.65 -5.53 5.72
C LEU A 302 2.26 -6.27 6.92
N GLN A 303 3.55 -6.61 6.92
CA GLN A 303 4.21 -7.30 8.05
C GLN A 303 4.13 -6.51 9.37
N LYS A 304 4.10 -5.19 9.30
CA LYS A 304 3.95 -4.31 10.46
C LYS A 304 2.52 -4.22 10.99
N GLN A 305 1.54 -4.67 10.18
CA GLN A 305 0.11 -4.46 10.44
C GLN A 305 -0.50 -5.74 11.02
N LYS A 306 -1.37 -5.58 12.03
CA LYS A 306 -2.01 -6.73 12.70
C LYS A 306 -3.43 -6.98 12.23
N ASN A 307 -4.11 -5.97 11.70
CA ASN A 307 -5.55 -5.98 11.44
C ASN A 307 -5.84 -5.70 9.96
N VAL A 308 -5.02 -6.23 9.02
CA VAL A 308 -5.26 -6.09 7.58
C VAL A 308 -5.72 -7.41 6.99
N ILE A 309 -6.83 -7.34 6.25
CA ILE A 309 -7.40 -8.46 5.50
C ILE A 309 -7.35 -8.10 4.02
N VAL A 310 -6.67 -8.91 3.24
CA VAL A 310 -6.57 -8.72 1.77
C VAL A 310 -7.68 -9.50 1.11
N VAL A 311 -8.46 -8.85 0.26
CA VAL A 311 -9.55 -9.45 -0.52
C VAL A 311 -9.30 -9.25 -2.01
N SER A 312 -9.44 -10.31 -2.82
CA SER A 312 -9.08 -10.27 -4.25
C SER A 312 -9.95 -11.20 -5.11
N GLY A 313 -9.88 -10.96 -6.43
CA GLY A 313 -10.39 -11.81 -7.50
C GLY A 313 -9.24 -12.50 -8.23
N HIS A 314 -9.25 -12.42 -9.57
CA HIS A 314 -8.22 -12.82 -10.52
C HIS A 314 -8.04 -14.33 -10.72
N ASP A 315 -7.83 -15.09 -9.64
CA ASP A 315 -7.91 -16.54 -9.70
C ASP A 315 -9.37 -17.01 -9.60
N HIS A 316 -9.85 -17.72 -10.61
CA HIS A 316 -11.26 -18.09 -10.78
C HIS A 316 -11.70 -19.21 -9.82
N ASN A 317 -11.54 -18.96 -8.52
CA ASN A 317 -11.81 -19.91 -7.45
C ASN A 317 -12.04 -19.19 -6.12
N LEU A 318 -12.30 -19.95 -5.07
CA LEU A 318 -12.42 -19.45 -3.71
C LEU A 318 -11.24 -19.97 -2.88
N GLN A 319 -10.52 -19.07 -2.20
CA GLN A 319 -9.40 -19.45 -1.34
C GLN A 319 -9.34 -18.62 -0.08
N TYR A 320 -8.92 -19.25 1.00
CA TYR A 320 -8.39 -18.58 2.18
C TYR A 320 -6.95 -19.04 2.38
N ILE A 321 -6.02 -18.10 2.47
CA ILE A 321 -4.60 -18.36 2.68
C ILE A 321 -4.12 -17.48 3.83
N SER A 322 -3.51 -18.12 4.84
CA SER A 322 -2.89 -17.42 5.97
C SER A 322 -1.41 -17.72 6.01
N LYS A 323 -0.60 -16.71 5.73
CA LYS A 323 0.85 -16.84 5.71
C LYS A 323 1.52 -15.52 6.11
N GLU A 324 2.54 -15.58 6.98
CA GLU A 324 3.39 -14.41 7.33
C GLU A 324 2.56 -13.19 7.76
N ASN A 325 1.61 -13.35 8.67
CA ASN A 325 0.64 -12.34 9.12
C ASN A 325 -0.35 -11.82 8.05
N ILE A 326 -0.34 -12.35 6.83
CA ILE A 326 -1.25 -11.96 5.77
C ILE A 326 -2.46 -12.89 5.78
N GLN A 327 -3.65 -12.28 5.87
CA GLN A 327 -4.94 -12.94 5.71
C GLN A 327 -5.46 -12.64 4.32
N GLN A 328 -5.31 -13.59 3.38
CA GLN A 328 -5.74 -13.45 1.99
C GLN A 328 -7.04 -14.20 1.75
N ILE A 329 -8.06 -13.49 1.28
CA ILE A 329 -9.32 -14.02 0.79
C ILE A 329 -9.36 -13.83 -0.72
N ILE A 330 -9.48 -14.92 -1.48
CA ILE A 330 -9.74 -14.88 -2.92
C ILE A 330 -11.18 -15.30 -3.14
N SER A 331 -11.94 -14.47 -3.85
CA SER A 331 -13.34 -14.70 -4.21
C SER A 331 -13.56 -14.37 -5.69
N GLY A 332 -12.79 -15.03 -6.58
CA GLY A 332 -12.77 -14.81 -8.04
C GLY A 332 -13.64 -15.79 -8.83
N ALA A 333 -14.65 -16.39 -8.21
CA ALA A 333 -15.46 -17.44 -8.83
C ALA A 333 -16.88 -16.99 -9.21
N GLY A 334 -17.06 -15.70 -9.51
CA GLY A 334 -18.37 -15.12 -9.84
C GLY A 334 -18.96 -15.64 -11.15
N SER A 335 -18.14 -15.81 -12.19
CA SER A 335 -18.63 -16.31 -13.49
C SER A 335 -17.78 -17.42 -14.09
N LYS A 336 -16.55 -17.58 -13.64
CA LYS A 336 -15.64 -18.63 -14.11
C LYS A 336 -15.25 -19.54 -12.94
N SER A 337 -14.75 -20.73 -13.26
CA SER A 337 -14.30 -21.68 -12.24
C SER A 337 -13.03 -22.40 -12.66
N GLU A 338 -12.00 -22.38 -11.81
CA GLU A 338 -10.72 -23.03 -12.03
C GLU A 338 -10.23 -23.76 -10.77
N ALA A 339 -9.45 -24.80 -10.99
CA ALA A 339 -8.90 -25.61 -9.90
C ALA A 339 -7.97 -24.78 -8.99
N ALA A 340 -8.02 -25.08 -7.70
CA ALA A 340 -7.12 -24.53 -6.69
C ALA A 340 -6.66 -25.63 -5.73
N ARG A 341 -5.74 -25.29 -4.82
CA ARG A 341 -5.18 -26.23 -3.85
C ARG A 341 -5.04 -25.60 -2.47
N ALA A 342 -5.36 -26.34 -1.39
CA ALA A 342 -4.95 -25.99 -0.04
C ALA A 342 -3.52 -26.50 0.19
N ILE A 343 -2.54 -25.63 0.38
CA ILE A 343 -1.12 -25.99 0.50
C ILE A 343 -0.65 -25.95 1.94
N ASN A 344 -0.97 -24.87 2.67
CA ASN A 344 -0.58 -24.71 4.06
C ASN A 344 -1.63 -25.32 5.00
N GLU A 345 -1.24 -25.52 6.26
CA GLU A 345 -2.08 -26.18 7.24
C GLU A 345 -3.40 -25.44 7.56
N ASN A 346 -3.44 -24.14 7.33
CA ASN A 346 -4.61 -23.29 7.58
C ASN A 346 -5.35 -22.86 6.32
N ASP A 347 -4.95 -23.36 5.14
CA ASP A 347 -5.57 -22.95 3.87
C ASP A 347 -6.91 -23.64 3.62
N PHE A 348 -7.76 -22.93 2.89
CA PHE A 348 -8.96 -23.48 2.25
C PHE A 348 -8.94 -23.17 0.76
N SER A 349 -9.42 -24.08 -0.07
CA SER A 349 -9.63 -23.82 -1.50
C SER A 349 -10.85 -24.55 -2.06
N TYR A 350 -11.51 -23.93 -3.06
CA TYR A 350 -12.62 -24.51 -3.80
C TYR A 350 -12.62 -23.96 -5.23
N GLY A 351 -12.58 -24.85 -6.20
CA GLY A 351 -12.47 -24.52 -7.63
C GLY A 351 -13.82 -24.46 -8.37
N GLY A 352 -14.94 -24.39 -7.68
CA GLY A 352 -16.27 -24.18 -8.26
C GLY A 352 -16.74 -22.72 -8.10
N ASN A 353 -17.88 -22.40 -8.73
CA ASN A 353 -18.47 -21.06 -8.63
C ASN A 353 -19.01 -20.76 -7.23
N GLY A 354 -18.92 -19.51 -6.84
CA GLY A 354 -19.35 -19.07 -5.52
C GLY A 354 -18.86 -17.67 -5.17
N TYR A 355 -18.96 -17.35 -3.89
CA TYR A 355 -18.58 -16.04 -3.34
C TYR A 355 -18.19 -16.16 -1.86
N ALA A 356 -17.62 -15.09 -1.31
CA ALA A 356 -17.27 -15.02 0.11
C ALA A 356 -18.03 -13.91 0.84
N ALA A 357 -18.15 -14.05 2.17
CA ALA A 357 -18.62 -12.99 3.06
C ALA A 357 -17.58 -12.78 4.16
N LEU A 358 -17.15 -11.53 4.35
CA LEU A 358 -16.28 -11.11 5.44
C LEU A 358 -17.12 -10.31 6.44
N THR A 359 -17.30 -10.85 7.64
CA THR A 359 -18.07 -10.23 8.72
C THR A 359 -17.11 -9.65 9.75
N LEU A 360 -17.23 -8.35 10.01
CA LEU A 360 -16.48 -7.61 11.01
C LEU A 360 -17.39 -7.34 12.20
N TYR A 361 -16.89 -7.54 13.41
CA TYR A 361 -17.60 -7.35 14.65
C TYR A 361 -17.16 -6.08 15.37
N LYS A 362 -18.03 -5.53 16.22
CA LYS A 362 -17.71 -4.32 17.02
C LYS A 362 -16.57 -4.52 18.01
N SER A 363 -16.30 -5.76 18.38
CA SER A 363 -15.13 -6.15 19.17
C SER A 363 -13.81 -5.98 18.43
N GLY A 364 -13.84 -5.87 17.09
CA GLY A 364 -12.66 -5.90 16.22
C GLY A 364 -12.35 -7.30 15.66
N ASP A 365 -13.11 -8.32 16.07
CA ASP A 365 -12.99 -9.66 15.49
C ASP A 365 -13.42 -9.66 14.01
N ALA A 366 -12.89 -10.59 13.24
CA ALA A 366 -13.27 -10.77 11.84
C ALA A 366 -13.44 -12.25 11.50
N LYS A 367 -14.53 -12.55 10.74
CA LYS A 367 -14.86 -13.90 10.28
C LYS A 367 -15.08 -13.92 8.78
N VAL A 368 -14.51 -14.91 8.10
CA VAL A 368 -14.78 -15.18 6.69
C VAL A 368 -15.64 -16.42 6.53
N SER A 369 -16.60 -16.37 5.60
CA SER A 369 -17.46 -17.50 5.21
C SER A 369 -17.44 -17.62 3.69
N PHE A 370 -17.26 -18.84 3.16
CA PHE A 370 -17.28 -19.12 1.72
C PHE A 370 -18.50 -19.93 1.35
N TYR A 371 -19.19 -19.51 0.31
CA TYR A 371 -20.41 -20.13 -0.20
C TYR A 371 -20.20 -20.57 -1.64
N GLY A 372 -20.43 -21.87 -1.90
CA GLY A 372 -20.38 -22.46 -3.23
C GLY A 372 -21.79 -22.60 -3.82
N ASN A 373 -21.86 -22.55 -5.15
CA ASN A 373 -23.03 -22.97 -5.91
C ASN A 373 -22.93 -24.47 -6.18
N GLU A 374 -23.66 -25.29 -5.44
CA GLU A 374 -23.76 -26.73 -5.70
C GLU A 374 -25.19 -27.06 -6.17
N ASN A 375 -25.34 -27.40 -7.44
CA ASN A 375 -26.65 -27.74 -8.06
C ASN A 375 -27.70 -26.63 -7.86
N ASN A 376 -27.34 -25.39 -8.12
CA ASN A 376 -28.17 -24.19 -7.96
C ASN A 376 -28.69 -23.97 -6.52
N LYS A 377 -27.93 -24.48 -5.55
CA LYS A 377 -28.16 -24.24 -4.13
C LYS A 377 -26.92 -23.67 -3.49
N GLU A 378 -27.14 -22.68 -2.64
CA GLU A 378 -26.08 -22.13 -1.83
C GLU A 378 -25.67 -23.14 -0.76
N LYS A 379 -24.37 -23.39 -0.67
CA LYS A 379 -23.79 -24.27 0.37
C LYS A 379 -22.65 -23.53 1.07
N LEU A 380 -22.70 -23.47 2.38
CA LEU A 380 -21.56 -23.05 3.19
C LEU A 380 -20.47 -24.11 3.08
N LEU A 381 -19.31 -23.71 2.55
CA LEU A 381 -18.17 -24.59 2.32
C LEU A 381 -17.15 -24.50 3.44
N PHE A 382 -16.92 -23.29 3.95
CA PHE A 382 -15.90 -23.01 4.93
C PHE A 382 -16.24 -21.75 5.70
N GLU A 383 -15.98 -21.73 7.01
CA GLU A 383 -16.10 -20.56 7.88
C GLU A 383 -14.96 -20.56 8.88
N LYS A 384 -14.34 -19.39 9.10
CA LYS A 384 -13.22 -19.24 10.03
C LYS A 384 -13.16 -17.84 10.62
N GLU A 385 -12.88 -17.75 11.91
CA GLU A 385 -12.45 -16.52 12.57
C GLU A 385 -10.98 -16.25 12.19
N ILE A 386 -10.72 -15.08 11.56
CA ILE A 386 -9.42 -14.75 10.95
C ILE A 386 -8.68 -13.63 11.70
N ILE A 387 -9.38 -12.83 12.49
CA ILE A 387 -8.82 -11.85 13.42
C ILE A 387 -9.52 -12.02 14.76
N LYS A 388 -8.75 -12.14 15.83
CA LYS A 388 -9.19 -12.01 17.23
C LYS A 388 -8.72 -10.67 17.78
N ALA A 389 -9.67 -9.82 18.13
CA ALA A 389 -9.36 -8.51 18.72
C ALA A 389 -8.66 -8.68 20.07
N LYS A 390 -7.61 -7.92 20.29
CA LYS A 390 -7.12 -7.68 21.63
C LYS A 390 -7.92 -6.51 22.22
N GLU A 391 -8.39 -6.64 23.46
CA GLU A 391 -8.92 -5.48 24.19
C GLU A 391 -7.81 -4.41 24.28
N ILE A 392 -7.96 -3.34 23.51
CA ILE A 392 -7.06 -2.20 23.53
C ILE A 392 -7.70 -1.11 24.38
N ASN A 393 -7.25 -0.99 25.62
CA ASN A 393 -7.65 0.08 26.52
C ASN A 393 -6.64 1.24 26.42
N TRP A 394 -6.74 2.05 25.35
CA TRP A 394 -5.77 3.12 25.07
C TRP A 394 -6.21 4.50 25.58
N ALA A 395 -7.43 4.64 26.11
CA ALA A 395 -7.96 5.94 26.52
C ALA A 395 -7.75 6.28 28.00
N SER A 396 -7.26 5.34 28.82
CA SER A 396 -7.23 5.54 30.30
C SER A 396 -6.07 6.38 30.82
N ASP A 397 -4.97 6.59 30.05
CA ASP A 397 -3.71 7.12 30.57
C ASP A 397 -3.24 8.43 29.93
N ILE A 398 -4.07 9.11 29.15
CA ILE A 398 -3.70 10.40 28.57
C ILE A 398 -3.96 11.52 29.59
N PRO A 399 -2.90 12.24 30.01
CA PRO A 399 -3.05 13.36 30.92
C PRO A 399 -3.92 14.48 30.32
N ASN A 400 -4.77 15.09 31.13
CA ASN A 400 -5.58 16.25 30.73
C ASN A 400 -4.84 17.60 30.91
N LYS A 401 -3.68 17.58 31.57
CA LYS A 401 -2.86 18.80 31.82
C LYS A 401 -1.39 18.47 31.57
N PHE A 402 -0.71 19.40 30.93
CA PHE A 402 0.70 19.29 30.62
C PHE A 402 1.47 20.47 31.21
N PRO A 403 2.74 20.31 31.61
CA PRO A 403 3.60 21.42 31.98
C PRO A 403 3.84 22.31 30.76
N SER A 404 4.13 23.59 30.97
CA SER A 404 4.44 24.51 29.86
C SER A 404 5.79 24.25 29.22
N ARG A 405 6.72 23.62 29.97
CA ARG A 405 8.08 23.26 29.54
C ARG A 405 8.49 21.92 30.13
N ILE A 406 9.41 21.25 29.49
CA ILE A 406 10.02 20.01 29.93
C ILE A 406 11.50 19.98 29.58
N THR A 407 12.31 19.38 30.45
CA THR A 407 13.73 19.12 30.17
C THR A 407 13.86 17.72 29.53
N THR A 408 14.34 17.62 28.32
CA THR A 408 14.50 16.36 27.60
C THR A 408 15.61 16.44 26.55
N SER A 409 16.00 15.31 25.98
CA SER A 409 16.98 15.22 24.90
C SER A 409 16.42 14.42 23.73
N ILE A 410 17.01 14.51 22.54
CA ILE A 410 16.60 13.75 21.35
C ILE A 410 16.87 12.24 21.61
N TYR A 411 18.08 11.91 22.09
CA TYR A 411 18.49 10.55 22.44
C TYR A 411 19.06 10.48 23.85
N SER A 412 19.12 9.27 24.40
CA SER A 412 19.83 9.04 25.66
C SER A 412 21.35 9.13 25.45
N ALA A 413 22.10 9.48 26.50
CA ALA A 413 23.56 9.51 26.46
C ALA A 413 24.16 8.14 26.06
N LYS A 414 23.54 7.04 26.49
CA LYS A 414 23.95 5.67 26.14
C LYS A 414 23.94 5.41 24.63
N MET A 415 23.01 6.00 23.90
CA MET A 415 22.91 5.81 22.43
C MET A 415 24.00 6.59 21.68
N THR A 416 24.39 7.74 22.18
CA THR A 416 25.31 8.65 21.46
C THR A 416 26.76 8.56 21.96
N ASP A 417 27.04 7.97 23.12
CA ASP A 417 28.41 7.81 23.61
C ASP A 417 29.14 6.69 22.86
N LYS A 418 30.34 7.02 22.36
CA LYS A 418 31.21 6.11 21.60
C LYS A 418 32.62 6.15 22.18
N SER A 419 33.34 5.05 22.01
CA SER A 419 34.75 4.95 22.46
C SER A 419 35.64 6.00 21.79
N LEU A 420 36.77 6.33 22.39
CA LEU A 420 37.76 7.25 21.79
C LEU A 420 38.25 6.73 20.43
N PHE A 421 38.45 5.41 20.31
CA PHE A 421 38.90 4.77 19.08
C PHE A 421 37.82 4.92 17.98
N HIS A 422 36.54 4.73 18.31
CA HIS A 422 35.44 4.96 17.39
C HIS A 422 35.40 6.43 16.92
N LYS A 423 35.52 7.37 17.85
CA LYS A 423 35.56 8.81 17.55
C LYS A 423 36.77 9.19 16.70
N PHE A 424 37.90 8.54 16.85
CA PHE A 424 39.07 8.76 15.98
C PHE A 424 38.82 8.27 14.55
N LEU A 425 38.26 7.08 14.39
CA LEU A 425 38.03 6.50 13.06
C LEU A 425 36.87 7.19 12.31
N PHE A 426 35.73 7.37 12.98
CA PHE A 426 34.47 7.80 12.38
C PHE A 426 34.12 9.27 12.67
N GLY A 427 34.96 9.99 13.41
CA GLY A 427 34.75 11.41 13.69
C GLY A 427 34.06 11.71 15.02
N GLN A 428 34.19 12.98 15.43
CA GLN A 428 33.62 13.49 16.68
C GLN A 428 32.12 13.79 16.54
N HIS A 429 31.66 14.14 15.36
CA HIS A 429 30.28 14.46 15.04
C HIS A 429 29.62 15.46 16.05
N TYR A 430 28.30 15.57 16.02
CA TYR A 430 27.51 16.38 16.97
C TYR A 430 26.87 15.54 18.08
N ARG A 431 27.35 14.33 18.38
CA ARG A 431 26.78 13.38 19.33
C ARG A 431 26.34 14.02 20.64
N LYS A 432 27.17 14.93 21.21
CA LYS A 432 26.87 15.64 22.45
C LYS A 432 25.55 16.40 22.37
N TYR A 433 25.25 17.05 21.26
CA TYR A 433 24.04 17.88 21.12
C TYR A 433 22.78 17.03 20.99
N TYR A 434 22.89 15.79 20.53
CA TYR A 434 21.75 14.89 20.46
C TYR A 434 21.35 14.34 21.83
N SER A 435 22.26 14.20 22.77
CA SER A 435 21.99 13.68 24.11
C SER A 435 21.99 14.76 25.21
N MET A 436 22.30 15.99 24.86
CA MET A 436 22.26 17.11 25.80
C MET A 436 20.82 17.43 26.19
N PRO A 437 20.50 17.41 27.50
CA PRO A 437 19.19 17.85 27.96
C PRO A 437 18.97 19.32 27.68
N ILE A 438 17.82 19.64 27.09
CA ILE A 438 17.38 21.00 26.76
C ILE A 438 16.03 21.27 27.40
N ASP A 439 15.81 22.50 27.83
CA ASP A 439 14.52 22.96 28.29
C ASP A 439 13.70 23.45 27.09
N VAL A 440 12.56 22.78 26.83
CA VAL A 440 11.75 22.97 25.61
C VAL A 440 10.28 23.21 25.96
N LYS A 441 9.61 24.01 25.15
CA LYS A 441 8.16 24.24 25.28
C LYS A 441 7.38 22.99 24.94
N VAL A 442 6.36 22.70 25.75
CA VAL A 442 5.38 21.63 25.47
C VAL A 442 4.28 22.21 24.58
N ALA A 443 3.95 21.49 23.50
CA ALA A 443 2.87 21.88 22.60
C ALA A 443 1.69 20.93 22.72
N THR A 444 0.51 21.47 23.00
CA THR A 444 -0.76 20.77 22.75
C THR A 444 -1.26 21.18 21.38
N VAL A 445 -1.63 20.19 20.57
CA VAL A 445 -2.04 20.45 19.18
C VAL A 445 -3.30 21.29 19.09
N ASP A 446 -4.21 21.18 20.07
CA ASP A 446 -5.46 21.94 20.17
C ASP A 446 -5.22 23.45 20.38
N THR A 447 -4.06 23.87 20.88
CA THR A 447 -3.73 25.28 21.11
C THR A 447 -2.67 25.82 20.14
N LEU A 448 -1.83 24.95 19.63
CA LEU A 448 -0.75 25.33 18.70
C LEU A 448 -1.32 25.92 17.41
N LYS A 449 -0.86 27.11 17.00
CA LYS A 449 -1.31 27.83 15.80
C LYS A 449 -2.85 28.06 15.75
N GLY A 450 -3.51 28.16 16.91
CA GLY A 450 -4.96 28.33 17.00
C GLY A 450 -5.75 27.02 16.94
N GLY A 451 -5.08 25.89 17.08
CA GLY A 451 -5.63 24.53 17.05
C GLY A 451 -5.27 23.78 15.77
N LEU A 452 -4.30 22.88 15.86
CA LEU A 452 -3.90 22.00 14.76
C LEU A 452 -4.66 20.69 14.83
N LYS A 453 -5.12 20.19 13.67
CA LYS A 453 -5.72 18.86 13.52
C LYS A 453 -4.83 17.99 12.67
N PRO A 454 -4.52 16.76 13.08
CA PRO A 454 -3.81 15.79 12.24
C PRO A 454 -4.59 15.51 10.95
N ILE A 455 -3.88 15.51 9.81
CA ILE A 455 -4.46 15.18 8.51
C ILE A 455 -4.01 13.77 8.10
N ARG A 456 -2.68 13.57 8.03
CA ARG A 456 -2.05 12.32 7.62
C ARG A 456 -0.57 12.28 7.99
N GLU A 457 -0.01 11.09 8.03
CA GLU A 457 1.43 10.94 8.08
C GLU A 457 2.08 11.48 6.80
N GLY A 458 3.26 12.05 6.93
CA GLY A 458 4.08 12.46 5.79
C GLY A 458 5.09 11.38 5.45
N GLY A 459 5.46 11.26 4.19
CA GLY A 459 6.59 10.43 3.77
C GLY A 459 7.89 10.90 4.40
N GLY A 460 8.67 9.99 4.95
CA GLY A 460 9.99 10.27 5.53
C GLY A 460 10.76 8.97 5.68
N HIS A 461 11.94 8.89 5.03
CA HIS A 461 12.78 7.68 5.06
C HIS A 461 13.59 7.53 6.35
N GLN A 462 13.66 8.56 7.18
CA GLN A 462 14.53 8.58 8.37
C GLN A 462 13.83 9.02 9.64
N SER A 463 12.82 9.88 9.55
CA SER A 463 12.09 10.43 10.70
C SER A 463 10.59 10.43 10.44
N VAL A 464 9.81 10.23 11.49
CA VAL A 464 8.35 10.34 11.41
C VAL A 464 7.95 11.79 11.14
N SER A 465 6.95 12.00 10.28
CA SER A 465 6.37 13.31 10.04
C SER A 465 4.85 13.24 10.03
N LEU A 466 4.18 14.28 10.56
CA LEU A 466 2.73 14.37 10.63
C LEU A 466 2.28 15.68 10.01
N ARG A 467 1.44 15.62 8.99
CA ARG A 467 0.77 16.80 8.45
C ARG A 467 -0.39 17.20 9.33
N MET A 468 -0.47 18.50 9.59
CA MET A 468 -1.48 19.12 10.43
C MET A 468 -2.15 20.25 9.67
N SER A 469 -3.42 20.55 9.97
CA SER A 469 -4.13 21.72 9.45
C SER A 469 -4.61 22.61 10.58
N ASP A 470 -4.48 23.92 10.41
CA ASP A 470 -5.09 24.90 11.30
C ASP A 470 -6.58 25.14 10.92
N PRO A 471 -7.34 25.90 11.73
CA PRO A 471 -8.75 26.22 11.43
C PRO A 471 -8.97 26.99 10.12
N LYS A 472 -7.93 27.62 9.57
CA LYS A 472 -7.97 28.34 8.29
C LYS A 472 -7.58 27.45 7.10
N GLY A 473 -7.33 26.16 7.32
CA GLY A 473 -6.90 25.22 6.30
C GLY A 473 -5.41 25.30 5.94
N ARG A 474 -4.59 26.07 6.66
CA ARG A 474 -3.14 26.16 6.41
C ARG A 474 -2.45 24.91 6.96
N GLU A 475 -1.57 24.35 6.16
CA GLU A 475 -0.86 23.12 6.51
C GLU A 475 0.46 23.38 7.23
N TYR A 476 0.71 22.56 8.24
CA TYR A 476 1.94 22.52 9.01
C TYR A 476 2.48 21.09 9.04
N VAL A 477 3.77 20.94 9.29
CA VAL A 477 4.41 19.63 9.44
C VAL A 477 5.04 19.55 10.83
N LEU A 478 4.70 18.48 11.56
CA LEU A 478 5.46 18.03 12.72
C LEU A 478 6.48 17.01 12.23
N ARG A 479 7.76 17.36 12.25
CA ARG A 479 8.85 16.46 11.85
C ARG A 479 9.60 16.00 13.09
N GLY A 480 9.65 14.69 13.33
CA GLY A 480 10.34 14.10 14.48
C GLY A 480 11.83 14.38 14.46
N MET A 481 12.39 14.78 15.62
CA MET A 481 13.84 14.98 15.78
C MET A 481 14.59 13.66 15.87
N LYS A 482 13.93 12.57 16.25
CA LYS A 482 14.51 11.23 16.24
C LYS A 482 14.54 10.67 14.82
N LYS A 483 15.67 10.11 14.43
CA LYS A 483 15.86 9.35 13.19
C LYS A 483 16.01 7.87 13.54
N SER A 484 15.54 6.97 12.67
CA SER A 484 15.63 5.52 12.85
C SER A 484 16.44 4.90 11.72
N ALA A 485 17.51 4.22 12.07
CA ALA A 485 18.34 3.50 11.11
C ALA A 485 17.62 2.28 10.52
N THR A 486 16.81 1.59 11.32
CA THR A 486 16.01 0.44 10.86
C THR A 486 14.93 0.86 9.86
N VAL A 487 14.24 2.00 10.10
CA VAL A 487 13.28 2.57 9.15
C VAL A 487 13.96 3.00 7.86
N PHE A 488 15.16 3.59 7.94
CA PHE A 488 15.95 3.93 6.75
C PHE A 488 16.35 2.70 5.95
N LEU A 489 16.88 1.66 6.59
CA LEU A 489 17.24 0.40 5.93
C LEU A 489 16.02 -0.20 5.24
N GLN A 490 14.87 -0.25 5.92
CA GLN A 490 13.64 -0.78 5.36
C GLN A 490 13.15 0.02 4.14
N SER A 491 13.17 1.35 4.23
CA SER A 491 12.59 2.21 3.18
C SER A 491 13.51 2.40 1.97
N VAL A 492 14.82 2.30 2.15
CA VAL A 492 15.81 2.58 1.09
C VAL A 492 16.47 1.31 0.56
N ALA A 493 16.96 0.43 1.45
CA ALA A 493 17.77 -0.71 1.05
C ALA A 493 16.97 -2.01 0.89
N PHE A 494 15.90 -2.21 1.68
CA PHE A 494 15.14 -3.46 1.73
C PHE A 494 13.65 -3.24 1.48
N LYS A 495 13.32 -2.63 0.34
CA LYS A 495 11.93 -2.27 0.00
C LYS A 495 11.02 -3.49 -0.25
N ASP A 496 11.56 -4.61 -0.62
CA ASP A 496 10.86 -5.86 -0.98
C ASP A 496 11.01 -6.99 0.05
N GLN A 497 11.65 -6.71 1.19
CA GLN A 497 11.83 -7.64 2.30
C GLN A 497 11.70 -6.90 3.63
N TYR A 498 10.89 -7.42 4.56
CA TYR A 498 10.76 -6.84 5.90
C TYR A 498 11.97 -7.22 6.76
N VAL A 499 12.71 -6.21 7.21
CA VAL A 499 13.99 -6.42 7.92
C VAL A 499 14.09 -5.60 9.22
N VAL A 500 13.06 -4.85 9.61
CA VAL A 500 13.12 -3.96 10.79
C VAL A 500 13.56 -4.73 12.04
N ASN A 501 12.94 -5.90 12.29
CA ASN A 501 13.27 -6.73 13.45
C ASN A 501 14.65 -7.40 13.36
N ASP A 502 15.16 -7.62 12.12
CA ASP A 502 16.44 -8.29 11.90
C ASP A 502 17.64 -7.38 12.20
N PHE A 503 17.44 -6.06 12.09
CA PHE A 503 18.48 -5.06 12.33
C PHE A 503 18.36 -4.36 13.69
N GLU A 504 17.29 -4.56 14.44
CA GLU A 504 17.10 -3.99 15.77
C GLU A 504 18.19 -4.51 16.72
N ASP A 505 18.81 -3.61 17.49
CA ASP A 505 19.92 -3.89 18.41
C ASP A 505 21.19 -4.48 17.74
N THR A 506 21.35 -4.33 16.41
CA THR A 506 22.55 -4.81 15.69
C THR A 506 23.65 -3.76 15.62
N TYR A 507 24.86 -4.23 15.32
CA TYR A 507 25.99 -3.34 15.04
C TYR A 507 25.71 -2.46 13.80
N THR A 508 25.06 -2.99 12.78
CA THR A 508 24.67 -2.26 11.57
C THR A 508 23.73 -1.10 11.88
N GLU A 509 22.73 -1.32 12.70
CA GLU A 509 21.84 -0.26 13.17
C GLU A 509 22.63 0.81 13.92
N SER A 510 23.45 0.41 14.90
CA SER A 510 24.25 1.33 15.70
C SER A 510 25.26 2.14 14.87
N PHE A 511 25.79 1.54 13.80
CA PHE A 511 26.72 2.20 12.88
C PHE A 511 26.00 3.24 12.01
N LEU A 512 24.88 2.87 11.40
CA LEU A 512 24.07 3.80 10.59
C LEU A 512 23.50 4.93 11.44
N PHE A 513 23.04 4.62 12.65
CA PHE A 513 22.58 5.60 13.61
C PHE A 513 23.66 6.66 13.91
N ASP A 514 24.92 6.23 14.00
CA ASP A 514 26.04 7.12 14.28
C ASP A 514 26.25 8.16 13.17
N PHE A 515 25.98 7.82 11.91
CA PHE A 515 26.01 8.77 10.78
C PHE A 515 24.98 9.90 10.91
N TYR A 516 23.82 9.68 11.52
CA TYR A 516 22.87 10.76 11.73
C TYR A 516 23.41 11.87 12.63
N THR A 517 24.37 11.54 13.48
CA THR A 517 25.02 12.53 14.35
C THR A 517 26.02 13.44 13.63
N THR A 518 26.28 13.23 12.33
CA THR A 518 27.06 14.13 11.48
C THR A 518 26.32 15.44 11.22
N SER A 519 24.97 15.41 11.19
CA SER A 519 24.13 16.60 11.03
C SER A 519 23.94 17.31 12.36
N HIS A 520 23.92 18.66 12.36
CA HIS A 520 23.70 19.41 13.58
C HIS A 520 22.19 19.46 13.92
N PRO A 521 21.72 18.87 15.04
CA PRO A 521 20.29 18.67 15.28
C PRO A 521 19.47 19.96 15.38
N TYR A 522 20.10 21.07 15.72
CA TYR A 522 19.44 22.36 15.92
C TYR A 522 19.73 23.37 14.80
N ALA A 523 20.46 23.00 13.76
CA ALA A 523 20.75 23.88 12.62
C ALA A 523 19.46 24.42 11.94
N PRO A 524 18.43 23.63 11.68
CA PRO A 524 17.23 24.12 10.98
C PRO A 524 16.59 25.32 11.66
N PHE A 525 16.68 25.45 12.99
CA PHE A 525 16.03 26.51 13.77
C PHE A 525 16.70 27.90 13.63
N VAL A 526 17.91 27.97 13.08
CA VAL A 526 18.63 29.24 12.84
C VAL A 526 18.67 29.64 11.36
N ILE A 527 18.43 28.70 10.47
CA ILE A 527 18.52 28.93 9.02
C ILE A 527 17.49 29.95 8.54
N GLY A 528 16.27 29.97 9.11
CA GLY A 528 15.25 30.95 8.76
C GLY A 528 15.75 32.37 8.92
N SER A 529 16.32 32.71 10.09
CA SER A 529 16.86 34.04 10.35
C SER A 529 18.10 34.40 9.50
N MET A 530 18.89 33.42 9.11
CA MET A 530 20.00 33.60 8.16
C MET A 530 19.46 33.88 6.74
N SER A 531 18.42 33.15 6.33
CA SER A 531 17.75 33.31 5.03
C SER A 531 17.12 34.69 4.88
N ASP A 532 16.49 35.24 5.96
CA ASP A 532 15.96 36.61 5.99
C ASP A 532 17.04 37.63 5.64
N LYS A 533 18.25 37.49 6.20
CA LYS A 533 19.35 38.43 5.98
C LYS A 533 19.83 38.52 4.54
N ILE A 534 19.69 37.45 3.78
CA ILE A 534 20.11 37.38 2.38
C ILE A 534 18.92 37.41 1.41
N GLY A 535 17.68 37.46 1.93
CA GLY A 535 16.45 37.49 1.13
C GLY A 535 16.18 36.20 0.36
N VAL A 536 16.47 35.04 0.95
CA VAL A 536 16.08 33.70 0.43
C VAL A 536 14.76 33.29 1.09
N LEU A 537 13.77 32.88 0.30
CA LEU A 537 12.49 32.38 0.81
C LEU A 537 12.73 31.09 1.64
N HIS A 538 11.99 30.92 2.75
CA HIS A 538 12.25 29.84 3.70
C HIS A 538 11.06 29.51 4.59
N THR A 539 11.10 28.35 5.28
CA THR A 539 10.22 28.00 6.39
C THR A 539 10.82 28.45 7.74
N ASN A 540 9.98 28.55 8.76
CA ASN A 540 10.39 28.93 10.12
C ASN A 540 10.10 27.81 11.12
N PRO A 541 10.94 26.78 11.20
CA PRO A 541 10.75 25.70 12.14
C PRO A 541 10.91 26.14 13.60
N ILE A 542 10.07 25.60 14.48
CA ILE A 542 10.10 25.83 15.92
C ILE A 542 10.16 24.48 16.64
N LEU A 543 11.03 24.37 17.65
CA LEU A 543 11.18 23.15 18.43
C LEU A 543 10.13 23.06 19.54
N TYR A 544 9.41 21.92 19.58
CA TYR A 544 8.45 21.58 20.63
C TYR A 544 8.60 20.13 21.09
N TYR A 545 8.25 19.90 22.35
CA TYR A 545 7.90 18.56 22.82
C TYR A 545 6.40 18.35 22.67
N VAL A 546 5.98 17.29 22.03
CA VAL A 546 4.57 16.93 21.81
C VAL A 546 4.26 15.69 22.65
N PRO A 547 3.51 15.80 23.76
CA PRO A 547 3.12 14.67 24.58
C PRO A 547 2.01 13.86 23.91
N LYS A 548 1.77 12.63 24.40
CA LYS A 548 0.52 11.91 24.10
C LYS A 548 -0.65 12.75 24.60
N GLN A 549 -1.64 13.00 23.73
CA GLN A 549 -2.73 13.93 23.99
C GLN A 549 -3.96 13.59 23.13
N ASN A 550 -5.16 13.94 23.59
CA ASN A 550 -6.40 13.65 22.88
C ASN A 550 -6.45 14.27 21.46
N GLY A 551 -5.84 15.44 21.26
CA GLY A 551 -5.80 16.12 19.97
C GLY A 551 -5.02 15.38 18.88
N LEU A 552 -4.13 14.43 19.23
CA LEU A 552 -3.46 13.56 18.27
C LEU A 552 -4.35 12.40 17.79
N GLY A 553 -5.40 12.03 18.54
CA GLY A 553 -6.30 10.94 18.19
C GLY A 553 -5.55 9.62 17.91
N GLU A 554 -5.82 9.04 16.76
CA GLU A 554 -5.21 7.79 16.28
C GLU A 554 -3.68 7.86 16.08
N PHE A 555 -3.11 9.06 16.00
CA PHE A 555 -1.67 9.26 15.81
C PHE A 555 -0.87 9.23 17.13
N ASN A 556 -1.51 9.07 18.29
CA ASN A 556 -0.81 9.07 19.58
C ASN A 556 0.29 8.03 19.71
N ALA A 557 0.07 6.82 19.20
CA ALA A 557 1.02 5.72 19.32
C ALA A 557 2.35 6.02 18.60
N GLY A 558 2.29 6.64 17.42
CA GLY A 558 3.46 6.95 16.61
C GLY A 558 4.08 8.33 16.88
N PHE A 559 3.29 9.27 17.39
CA PHE A 559 3.68 10.69 17.45
C PHE A 559 3.66 11.31 18.84
N GLY A 560 3.20 10.60 19.87
CA GLY A 560 3.24 11.11 21.24
C GLY A 560 4.61 10.99 21.89
N ASP A 561 4.87 11.85 22.90
CA ASP A 561 6.05 11.83 23.78
C ASP A 561 7.40 12.02 23.06
N GLN A 562 7.47 12.92 22.08
CA GLN A 562 8.68 13.16 21.31
C GLN A 562 8.94 14.65 21.06
N LEU A 563 10.19 14.96 20.66
CA LEU A 563 10.61 16.27 20.18
C LEU A 563 10.31 16.42 18.68
N TYR A 564 9.72 17.54 18.31
CA TYR A 564 9.36 17.86 16.94
C TYR A 564 9.86 19.24 16.50
N MET A 565 10.29 19.29 15.28
CA MET A 565 10.37 20.50 14.47
C MET A 565 8.99 20.76 13.87
N VAL A 566 8.37 21.87 14.22
CA VAL A 566 7.06 22.29 13.69
C VAL A 566 7.27 23.45 12.75
N GLU A 567 6.91 23.30 11.50
CA GLU A 567 7.11 24.30 10.45
C GLU A 567 5.89 24.43 9.53
N GLU A 568 5.80 25.57 8.82
CA GLU A 568 4.83 25.78 7.75
C GLU A 568 5.14 24.83 6.58
N ARG A 569 4.12 24.25 5.98
CA ARG A 569 4.26 23.52 4.72
C ARG A 569 4.05 24.50 3.56
N PRO A 570 5.08 24.81 2.75
CA PRO A 570 4.90 25.68 1.60
C PRO A 570 3.93 25.07 0.59
N ALA A 571 2.72 25.61 0.53
CA ALA A 571 1.63 25.20 -0.34
C ALA A 571 0.70 26.40 -0.61
N ASP A 572 -0.28 26.23 -1.47
CA ASP A 572 -1.26 27.25 -1.88
C ASP A 572 -2.10 27.84 -0.75
N ASN A 573 -2.14 27.19 0.41
CA ASN A 573 -2.81 27.70 1.62
C ASN A 573 -1.95 28.61 2.50
N HIS A 574 -0.70 28.91 2.10
CA HIS A 574 0.24 29.82 2.78
C HIS A 574 0.63 31.03 1.93
N LEU A 575 -0.24 31.52 1.04
CA LEU A 575 0.05 32.62 0.13
C LEU A 575 0.24 33.95 0.85
N ASP A 576 -0.26 34.09 2.08
CA ASP A 576 -0.08 35.27 2.96
C ASP A 576 1.24 35.25 3.76
N GLY A 577 2.09 34.24 3.51
CA GLY A 577 3.35 34.07 4.21
C GLY A 577 4.42 35.06 3.74
N LYS A 578 4.85 36.00 4.61
CA LYS A 578 5.94 36.96 4.30
C LYS A 578 7.26 36.25 3.98
N ASN A 579 7.55 35.16 4.67
CA ASN A 579 8.72 34.31 4.44
C ASN A 579 8.69 33.57 3.09
N PHE A 580 7.53 33.53 2.41
CA PHE A 580 7.35 33.03 1.05
C PHE A 580 7.19 34.16 0.02
N GLY A 581 7.28 35.43 0.46
CA GLY A 581 7.19 36.61 -0.41
C GLY A 581 5.76 36.99 -0.85
N ASN A 582 4.71 36.48 -0.21
CA ASN A 582 3.30 36.66 -0.57
C ASN A 582 3.02 36.28 -2.04
N PRO A 583 3.29 35.05 -2.46
CA PRO A 583 3.13 34.62 -3.85
C PRO A 583 1.67 34.49 -4.24
N SER A 584 1.39 34.43 -5.55
CA SER A 584 0.05 34.10 -6.07
C SER A 584 -0.28 32.62 -5.99
N ASN A 585 0.75 31.75 -5.94
CA ASN A 585 0.62 30.29 -5.79
C ASN A 585 1.95 29.70 -5.32
N ILE A 586 1.93 28.47 -4.79
CA ILE A 586 3.13 27.70 -4.44
C ILE A 586 2.95 26.27 -4.98
N ILE A 587 3.84 25.84 -5.88
CA ILE A 587 3.76 24.55 -6.57
C ILE A 587 5.00 23.68 -6.35
N GLY A 588 4.90 22.39 -6.75
CA GLY A 588 6.01 21.45 -6.78
C GLY A 588 6.98 21.68 -7.94
N THR A 589 8.12 21.00 -7.91
CA THR A 589 9.11 21.09 -9.01
C THR A 589 8.57 20.52 -10.31
N ASP A 590 7.84 19.40 -10.25
CA ASP A 590 7.30 18.73 -11.43
C ASP A 590 6.27 19.62 -12.13
N ASP A 591 5.35 20.23 -11.38
CA ASP A 591 4.37 21.18 -11.92
C ASP A 591 5.04 22.42 -12.51
N MET A 592 6.08 22.95 -11.85
CA MET A 592 6.86 24.07 -12.36
C MET A 592 7.51 23.72 -13.68
N MET A 593 8.16 22.54 -13.79
CA MET A 593 8.80 22.06 -15.01
C MET A 593 7.79 21.86 -16.14
N LEU A 594 6.64 21.27 -15.85
CA LEU A 594 5.55 21.13 -16.83
C LEU A 594 5.09 22.49 -17.36
N ASN A 595 4.93 23.48 -16.50
CA ASN A 595 4.54 24.82 -16.90
C ASN A 595 5.59 25.49 -17.79
N LEU A 596 6.89 25.36 -17.46
CA LEU A 596 7.97 25.87 -18.29
C LEU A 596 7.99 25.29 -19.71
N HIS A 597 7.62 24.00 -19.86
CA HIS A 597 7.54 23.35 -21.18
C HIS A 597 6.26 23.73 -21.96
N LYS A 598 5.22 24.18 -21.24
CA LYS A 598 3.91 24.45 -21.82
C LYS A 598 3.79 25.81 -22.50
N ASP A 599 4.42 26.84 -21.96
CA ASP A 599 4.24 28.22 -22.45
C ASP A 599 5.41 29.12 -22.00
N GLU A 600 5.94 29.96 -22.91
CA GLU A 600 7.04 30.89 -22.66
C GLU A 600 6.72 32.03 -21.67
N LYS A 601 5.46 32.16 -21.27
CA LYS A 601 5.09 33.10 -20.19
C LYS A 601 5.62 32.67 -18.81
N TYR A 602 5.96 31.38 -18.64
CA TYR A 602 6.52 30.85 -17.41
C TYR A 602 8.06 30.93 -17.44
N SER A 603 8.64 31.37 -16.35
CA SER A 603 10.10 31.48 -16.21
C SER A 603 10.52 31.30 -14.75
N VAL A 604 11.77 30.93 -14.54
CA VAL A 604 12.41 30.87 -13.20
C VAL A 604 13.21 32.15 -12.97
N ASP A 605 13.16 32.70 -11.76
CA ASP A 605 14.07 33.74 -11.30
C ASP A 605 15.45 33.11 -11.02
N GLU A 606 16.29 33.04 -12.07
CA GLU A 606 17.60 32.39 -12.01
C GLU A 606 18.52 32.99 -10.95
N LYS A 607 18.43 34.33 -10.71
CA LYS A 607 19.24 35.02 -9.70
C LYS A 607 18.86 34.54 -8.29
N GLU A 608 17.57 34.44 -8.01
CA GLU A 608 17.08 33.95 -6.73
C GLU A 608 17.41 32.44 -6.56
N TYR A 609 17.36 31.66 -7.64
CA TYR A 609 17.76 30.26 -7.59
C TYR A 609 19.25 30.08 -7.33
N ILE A 610 20.11 30.81 -8.04
CA ILE A 610 21.57 30.78 -7.83
C ILE A 610 21.90 31.23 -6.40
N LYS A 611 21.26 32.30 -5.91
CA LYS A 611 21.43 32.79 -4.52
C LYS A 611 21.09 31.71 -3.50
N ALA A 612 19.96 31.03 -3.68
CA ALA A 612 19.55 29.93 -2.81
C ALA A 612 20.55 28.77 -2.84
N ARG A 613 21.07 28.41 -4.03
CA ARG A 613 22.08 27.35 -4.18
C ARG A 613 23.45 27.72 -3.58
N LEU A 614 23.86 28.95 -3.74
CA LEU A 614 25.08 29.44 -3.08
C LEU A 614 24.96 29.43 -1.57
N PHE A 615 23.78 29.74 -1.05
CA PHE A 615 23.52 29.64 0.37
C PHE A 615 23.54 28.19 0.85
N ASP A 616 22.97 27.23 0.11
CA ASP A 616 23.07 25.79 0.43
C ASP A 616 24.56 25.36 0.53
N ILE A 617 25.37 25.77 -0.43
CA ILE A 617 26.81 25.46 -0.44
C ILE A 617 27.51 26.09 0.79
N LEU A 618 27.20 27.36 1.11
CA LEU A 618 27.80 28.06 2.25
C LEU A 618 27.53 27.38 3.58
N ILE A 619 26.30 26.86 3.78
CA ILE A 619 25.91 26.17 5.00
C ILE A 619 26.17 24.66 4.98
N GLY A 620 26.71 24.13 3.86
CA GLY A 620 27.01 22.72 3.69
C GLY A 620 25.77 21.82 3.57
N ASP A 621 24.65 22.38 3.11
CA ASP A 621 23.39 21.64 2.92
C ASP A 621 23.36 20.97 1.53
N TRP A 622 23.88 19.79 1.46
CA TRP A 622 24.17 19.07 0.21
C TRP A 622 22.96 18.31 -0.36
N ASP A 623 21.98 17.94 0.48
CA ASP A 623 20.84 17.11 0.09
C ASP A 623 19.76 17.94 -0.62
N ARG A 624 19.91 18.15 -1.94
CA ARG A 624 19.04 19.01 -2.76
C ARG A 624 18.54 18.29 -4.02
N HIS A 625 17.58 17.39 -3.84
CA HIS A 625 16.82 16.78 -4.93
C HIS A 625 15.51 17.55 -5.22
N SER A 626 14.73 17.14 -6.23
CA SER A 626 13.54 17.84 -6.71
C SER A 626 12.50 18.11 -5.61
N ASP A 627 12.27 17.16 -4.71
CA ASP A 627 11.30 17.30 -3.61
C ASP A 627 11.72 18.29 -2.52
N GLN A 628 13.01 18.64 -2.45
CA GLN A 628 13.53 19.62 -1.50
C GLN A 628 13.22 21.06 -1.91
N TRP A 629 12.48 21.25 -2.98
CA TRP A 629 12.08 22.55 -3.48
C TRP A 629 10.57 22.69 -3.54
N ARG A 630 10.09 23.93 -3.28
CA ARG A 630 8.82 24.44 -3.73
C ARG A 630 9.06 25.73 -4.47
N TRP A 631 8.11 26.13 -5.29
CA TRP A 631 8.26 27.26 -6.18
C TRP A 631 7.13 28.26 -5.95
N ALA A 632 7.50 29.43 -5.45
CA ALA A 632 6.60 30.57 -5.25
C ALA A 632 6.34 31.26 -6.58
N GLU A 633 5.07 31.40 -6.96
CA GLU A 633 4.62 31.98 -8.22
C GLU A 633 4.34 33.48 -8.06
N PHE A 634 4.96 34.31 -8.89
CA PHE A 634 4.74 35.76 -8.93
C PHE A 634 4.26 36.14 -10.33
N LYS A 635 3.11 36.86 -10.39
CA LYS A 635 2.52 37.33 -11.65
C LYS A 635 2.89 38.80 -11.87
N LYS A 636 3.48 39.12 -13.02
CA LYS A 636 3.85 40.46 -13.43
C LYS A 636 3.73 40.61 -14.95
N ASP A 637 2.99 41.62 -15.43
CA ASP A 637 2.84 41.97 -16.83
C ASP A 637 2.49 40.79 -17.76
N GLY A 638 1.57 39.91 -17.31
CA GLY A 638 1.15 38.72 -18.05
C GLY A 638 2.14 37.54 -18.00
N LYS A 639 3.31 37.74 -17.39
CA LYS A 639 4.31 36.68 -17.15
C LYS A 639 4.16 36.08 -15.75
N VAL A 640 4.65 34.85 -15.62
CA VAL A 640 4.69 34.10 -14.37
C VAL A 640 6.13 33.76 -14.06
N ILE A 641 6.63 34.23 -12.91
CA ILE A 641 8.02 34.03 -12.48
C ILE A 641 8.02 33.16 -11.23
N TYR A 642 8.77 32.07 -11.25
CA TYR A 642 8.95 31.14 -10.14
C TYR A 642 10.20 31.47 -9.33
N ARG A 643 10.04 31.61 -7.99
CA ARG A 643 11.16 31.75 -7.04
C ARG A 643 11.26 30.51 -6.16
N PRO A 644 12.47 30.01 -5.88
CA PRO A 644 12.64 28.81 -5.09
C PRO A 644 12.37 29.04 -3.61
N ILE A 645 11.73 28.06 -2.98
CA ILE A 645 11.60 27.91 -1.53
C ILE A 645 12.32 26.63 -1.15
N PRO A 646 13.58 26.69 -0.66
CA PRO A 646 14.28 25.50 -0.18
C PRO A 646 13.61 24.95 1.08
N ARG A 647 13.44 23.66 1.17
CA ARG A 647 12.87 22.91 2.31
C ARG A 647 13.93 22.01 2.92
N ASP A 648 13.59 21.43 4.06
CA ASP A 648 14.35 20.35 4.69
C ASP A 648 15.84 20.67 4.89
N ARG A 649 16.13 21.59 5.80
CA ARG A 649 17.47 22.09 6.10
C ARG A 649 18.21 21.24 7.14
N ASP A 650 17.89 19.96 7.25
CA ASP A 650 18.42 19.07 8.30
C ASP A 650 19.89 18.63 8.04
N GLN A 651 20.40 18.84 6.82
CA GLN A 651 21.79 18.60 6.49
C GLN A 651 22.70 19.85 6.61
N ALA A 652 22.14 20.98 7.01
CA ALA A 652 22.94 22.20 7.20
C ALA A 652 23.99 21.99 8.31
N PHE A 653 25.18 22.54 8.09
CA PHE A 653 26.36 22.44 8.96
C PHE A 653 26.77 21.00 9.25
N VAL A 654 26.61 20.12 8.29
CA VAL A 654 27.05 18.72 8.39
C VAL A 654 28.56 18.64 8.66
N LYS A 655 28.95 17.70 9.51
CA LYS A 655 30.32 17.49 9.92
C LYS A 655 30.75 16.05 9.60
N TYR A 656 31.43 15.87 8.49
CA TYR A 656 32.08 14.61 8.13
C TYR A 656 33.54 14.68 8.55
N ASP A 657 33.84 14.26 9.78
CA ASP A 657 35.19 14.18 10.34
C ASP A 657 35.53 12.73 10.67
N GLY A 658 36.82 12.46 10.89
CA GLY A 658 37.34 11.13 11.21
C GLY A 658 38.38 10.62 10.21
N ALA A 659 39.31 9.81 10.73
CA ALA A 659 40.45 9.31 9.95
C ALA A 659 40.00 8.43 8.77
N LEU A 660 39.00 7.56 8.97
CA LEU A 660 38.52 6.66 7.93
C LEU A 660 37.88 7.40 6.76
N LEU A 661 37.01 8.39 7.02
CA LEU A 661 36.39 9.20 5.99
C LEU A 661 37.43 10.00 5.19
N SER A 662 38.43 10.55 5.88
CA SER A 662 39.54 11.26 5.22
C SER A 662 40.31 10.35 4.25
N ILE A 663 40.50 9.08 4.60
CA ILE A 663 41.14 8.08 3.74
C ILE A 663 40.23 7.74 2.55
N LEU A 664 38.95 7.45 2.80
CA LEU A 664 37.96 7.05 1.78
C LEU A 664 37.74 8.15 0.73
N MET A 665 37.71 9.41 1.14
CA MET A 665 37.60 10.54 0.22
C MET A 665 38.78 10.74 -0.71
N ASN A 666 39.95 10.15 -0.39
CA ASN A 666 41.13 10.16 -1.26
C ASN A 666 41.14 9.00 -2.26
N ILE A 667 40.21 8.07 -2.20
CA ILE A 667 40.05 6.97 -3.15
C ILE A 667 39.19 7.45 -4.35
N PRO A 668 39.72 7.57 -5.58
CA PRO A 668 38.96 8.12 -6.70
C PRO A 668 37.65 7.39 -7.01
N ALA A 669 37.57 6.08 -6.75
CA ALA A 669 36.42 5.27 -6.99
C ALA A 669 35.27 5.50 -5.95
N LEU A 670 35.53 6.25 -4.88
CA LEU A 670 34.56 6.52 -3.77
C LEU A 670 34.23 8.02 -3.63
N ARG A 671 34.71 8.84 -4.57
CA ARG A 671 34.45 10.28 -4.63
C ARG A 671 33.10 10.62 -5.21
#